data_e6726a11716766b668c6f4cbce3b5328
#
_entry.id   e6726a11716766b668c6f4cbce3b5328
#
_cell.length_a   1.000
_cell.length_b   1.000
_cell.length_c   1.000
_cell.angle_alpha   90.00
_cell.angle_beta   90.00
_cell.angle_gamma   90.00
#
_symmetry.space_group_name_H-M   'P 1'
#
loop_
_entity.id
_entity.type
_entity.pdbx_description
1 polymer ?
#
loop_
_entity_poly.entity_id
_entity_poly.type
_entity_poly.pdbx_seq_one_letter_code
_entity_poly.pdbx_strand_id
1 'polypeptide(L)'
;MIPEDYLDDEEWAGPVFLDRTGRRWPRVRRLATIFGALTTFLLLSLTAIVLLVPPVLPAFKPAPNAVVPRFSGTREYRARRTKRSELYAALQVQRTARSIKNAAVAIERQLAGAPSKQQIRAGFYVWWADNSLASFRRNFEDLDWIISEWGYLSPAGDSVDVSMIQKDTAFFGVYDSIPSHPKVLLLVNNVDRKTQQFNGTGVASMLRAPATRARVESQIVDAVLHYKFGGVAIDFENVPPQSTGNFVQFQSELGAMLHSHGLILTQTVAVNTGAADLRKFATVNDYLFLMLYDEHYGKGDPGPVASQLWYVARAREMLRSVPPAKAIFALGAYGYDWNDAGAANSGDAYTFQEVLAKGRDNPGSSHMGFDRASLNPYITWTDPDSTDHLVWYLDGASAYNQVHAERALGGAGFAVWRLGAEDPMLWKAVTADKVGDAASTLAEIPPGYETEFIGDGEILQIVASPRSGGRVATADTARGLITGERIVAYASPYIVRKYGKSDHEVAITFDDGPDANWTPPILDTLKSRNATATFFVIGRNVEAHIPLMRRIVREGNLFGNHTFTHPNLALSSDFVTKLEIDANQRLLEAVLDRRSFFFRPPYFGDAEPTTTDELVPVDIASKRGYVTVGLHIDAEDWQPISAEQIIRNVMDQRYYGGMVTAGGLRSGGNVILLHDGGGNRAQTVRALGPIIDSLRAHGDTVVPLSQLAGISRDEAMPGLPPRSALTRGIELATFSFVSGLEWTLYWLFFIAVVVGAIRLVIIIILATYQRYHPRRVDPHYSPPVTIIVPAYNEERVISATLRSLLNQEYAGELDIVVVDDGSPDDTHGVVQREFGHDPRVTVYSKQNGGKSSALNYGIARARGEIIVCLDADTQFTPTTVARLVLPLSDPKVGAVAGNAKVGNRHNLVTRWQALEYVTSQNLERRAFAVLNAITIVPGAVGAWRKSYVQAVGGFSDDTLAEDQDLTWALGEEGVRVMYADDAIAYTEAPDTLKALIRQRFRWSFGTLQSVWKHKKITFRPK
;
A
#
# COMPACT_ATOMS: atom_id res chain seq x y z
N MET A 1 26.94 -18.53 11.69
CA MET A 1 27.34 -18.45 13.11
C MET A 1 26.29 -19.27 13.87
N ILE A 2 26.70 -20.36 14.45
CA ILE A 2 25.89 -21.14 15.38
C ILE A 2 25.88 -20.33 16.67
N PRO A 3 24.75 -20.02 17.30
CA PRO A 3 24.72 -19.32 18.59
C PRO A 3 25.55 -20.09 19.62
N GLU A 4 26.34 -19.40 20.43
CA GLU A 4 27.20 -19.98 21.47
C GLU A 4 26.45 -20.88 22.48
N ASP A 5 25.17 -20.67 22.69
CA ASP A 5 24.28 -21.48 23.55
C ASP A 5 24.14 -22.95 23.12
N TYR A 6 24.75 -23.37 22.02
CA TYR A 6 24.72 -24.78 21.54
C TYR A 6 25.97 -25.56 21.87
N LEU A 7 26.97 -24.92 22.50
CA LEU A 7 28.25 -25.55 22.77
C LEU A 7 28.39 -26.10 24.22
N ASP A 8 27.41 -25.81 25.09
CA ASP A 8 27.49 -26.22 26.52
C ASP A 8 26.83 -27.57 26.87
N ASP A 9 26.21 -28.26 25.93
CA ASP A 9 25.78 -29.65 26.15
C ASP A 9 26.91 -30.60 25.68
N GLU A 10 27.65 -31.15 26.60
CA GLU A 10 28.80 -32.05 26.40
C GLU A 10 28.51 -33.37 25.63
N GLU A 11 27.32 -33.56 25.07
CA GLU A 11 26.88 -34.81 24.39
C GLU A 11 26.89 -34.75 22.86
N TRP A 12 27.64 -33.83 22.20
CA TRP A 12 27.64 -33.66 20.76
C TRP A 12 28.81 -34.32 20.01
N ALA A 13 29.20 -35.48 20.35
CA ALA A 13 30.28 -36.22 19.68
C ALA A 13 29.80 -37.42 18.83
N GLY A 14 28.73 -37.25 18.05
CA GLY A 14 28.32 -38.29 17.09
C GLY A 14 29.26 -38.33 15.88
N PRO A 15 29.88 -39.48 15.55
CA PRO A 15 30.92 -39.60 14.52
C PRO A 15 30.43 -39.51 13.08
N VAL A 16 29.12 -39.43 12.84
CA VAL A 16 28.49 -39.56 11.50
C VAL A 16 28.89 -38.47 10.51
N PHE A 17 29.18 -37.23 10.97
CA PHE A 17 29.68 -36.13 10.12
C PHE A 17 31.16 -35.80 10.34
N LEU A 18 31.86 -36.51 11.17
CA LEU A 18 33.31 -36.33 11.32
C LEU A 18 34.04 -36.90 10.10
N ASP A 19 34.49 -36.05 9.23
CA ASP A 19 35.52 -36.43 8.24
C ASP A 19 36.80 -36.78 9.01
N ARG A 20 37.05 -38.06 9.18
CA ARG A 20 38.25 -38.59 9.86
C ARG A 20 39.55 -38.04 9.26
N THR A 21 39.50 -37.49 8.05
CA THR A 21 40.63 -36.83 7.38
C THR A 21 40.69 -35.31 7.64
N GLY A 22 39.63 -34.69 8.21
CA GLY A 22 39.52 -33.24 8.48
C GLY A 22 39.60 -32.36 7.25
N ARG A 23 39.62 -32.95 6.04
CA ARG A 23 39.94 -32.19 4.79
C ARG A 23 38.71 -31.85 3.93
N ARG A 24 37.54 -32.48 4.14
CA ARG A 24 36.36 -32.28 3.30
C ARG A 24 35.56 -31.03 3.67
N TRP A 25 35.25 -30.88 4.94
CA TRP A 25 34.48 -29.74 5.43
C TRP A 25 35.17 -28.40 5.20
N PRO A 26 36.49 -28.24 5.44
CA PRO A 26 37.18 -27.01 5.08
C PRO A 26 37.12 -26.69 3.58
N ARG A 27 37.09 -27.69 2.68
CA ARG A 27 36.97 -27.48 1.23
C ARG A 27 35.57 -27.01 0.84
N VAL A 28 34.51 -27.65 1.34
CA VAL A 28 33.12 -27.24 1.10
C VAL A 28 32.85 -25.86 1.66
N ARG A 29 33.30 -25.59 2.89
CA ARG A 29 33.18 -24.27 3.52
C ARG A 29 33.95 -23.20 2.73
N ARG A 30 35.17 -23.47 2.27
CA ARG A 30 35.94 -22.51 1.42
C ARG A 30 35.23 -22.25 0.11
N LEU A 31 34.72 -23.26 -0.58
CA LEU A 31 34.00 -23.07 -1.83
C LEU A 31 32.70 -22.26 -1.63
N ALA A 32 31.92 -22.58 -0.60
CA ALA A 32 30.72 -21.84 -0.26
C ALA A 32 31.03 -20.39 0.16
N THR A 33 32.12 -20.18 0.93
CA THR A 33 32.56 -18.82 1.33
C THR A 33 33.06 -18.05 0.12
N ILE A 34 33.84 -18.66 -0.79
CA ILE A 34 34.34 -18.01 -2.01
C ILE A 34 33.16 -17.64 -2.92
N PHE A 35 32.23 -18.56 -3.14
CA PHE A 35 31.04 -18.30 -3.97
C PHE A 35 30.15 -17.22 -3.36
N GLY A 36 29.86 -17.30 -2.05
CA GLY A 36 29.11 -16.27 -1.34
C GLY A 36 29.81 -14.91 -1.36
N ALA A 37 31.12 -14.87 -1.13
CA ALA A 37 31.92 -13.65 -1.20
C ALA A 37 31.94 -13.05 -2.62
N LEU A 38 32.08 -13.89 -3.66
CA LEU A 38 32.06 -13.45 -5.04
C LEU A 38 30.69 -12.87 -5.43
N THR A 39 29.60 -13.54 -5.07
CA THR A 39 28.24 -13.07 -5.32
C THR A 39 27.98 -11.76 -4.57
N THR A 40 28.34 -11.68 -3.31
CA THR A 40 28.19 -10.46 -2.49
C THR A 40 29.05 -9.34 -3.07
N PHE A 41 30.28 -9.62 -3.49
CA PHE A 41 31.15 -8.62 -4.12
C PHE A 41 30.57 -8.09 -5.41
N LEU A 42 30.03 -8.95 -6.29
CA LEU A 42 29.40 -8.53 -7.55
C LEU A 42 28.14 -7.69 -7.30
N LEU A 43 27.30 -8.09 -6.37
CA LEU A 43 26.10 -7.32 -5.98
C LEU A 43 26.48 -5.96 -5.38
N LEU A 44 27.46 -5.94 -4.47
CA LEU A 44 27.96 -4.69 -3.88
C LEU A 44 28.64 -3.80 -4.92
N SER A 45 29.38 -4.38 -5.87
CA SER A 45 30.00 -3.63 -6.95
C SER A 45 28.97 -2.99 -7.87
N LEU A 46 27.90 -3.72 -8.27
CA LEU A 46 26.80 -3.17 -9.05
C LEU A 46 26.10 -2.03 -8.28
N THR A 47 25.75 -2.28 -7.02
CA THR A 47 25.13 -1.26 -6.16
C THR A 47 26.03 -0.04 -6.02
N ALA A 48 27.34 -0.23 -5.83
CA ALA A 48 28.29 0.87 -5.73
C ALA A 48 28.42 1.65 -7.06
N ILE A 49 28.51 0.96 -8.19
CA ILE A 49 28.58 1.59 -9.53
C ILE A 49 27.35 2.45 -9.79
N VAL A 50 26.17 1.93 -9.46
CA VAL A 50 24.89 2.59 -9.74
C VAL A 50 24.57 3.71 -8.74
N LEU A 51 24.80 3.49 -7.43
CA LEU A 51 24.36 4.40 -6.38
C LEU A 51 25.43 5.36 -5.88
N LEU A 52 26.70 4.92 -5.75
CA LEU A 52 27.76 5.74 -5.18
C LEU A 52 28.42 6.65 -6.21
N VAL A 53 28.36 6.29 -7.49
CA VAL A 53 28.85 7.12 -8.59
C VAL A 53 27.68 7.35 -9.56
N PRO A 54 26.66 8.15 -9.18
CA PRO A 54 25.54 8.43 -10.07
C PRO A 54 26.04 9.09 -11.35
N PRO A 55 25.38 8.85 -12.48
CA PRO A 55 25.72 9.54 -13.73
C PRO A 55 25.42 11.03 -13.56
N VAL A 56 26.46 11.86 -13.48
CA VAL A 56 26.31 13.32 -13.40
C VAL A 56 26.06 13.83 -14.82
N LEU A 57 24.86 14.32 -15.07
CA LEU A 57 24.52 15.05 -16.28
C LEU A 57 24.93 16.53 -16.07
N PRO A 58 25.50 17.22 -17.08
CA PRO A 58 25.68 18.66 -17.00
C PRO A 58 24.31 19.36 -16.86
N ALA A 59 24.28 20.54 -16.22
CA ALA A 59 23.04 21.28 -16.02
C ALA A 59 22.39 21.62 -17.38
N PHE A 60 21.12 21.28 -17.54
CA PHE A 60 20.34 21.63 -18.73
C PHE A 60 20.22 23.14 -18.84
N LYS A 61 20.63 23.70 -19.98
CA LYS A 61 20.51 25.12 -20.29
C LYS A 61 19.58 25.25 -21.50
N PRO A 62 18.33 25.72 -21.33
CA PRO A 62 17.43 25.96 -22.45
C PRO A 62 17.98 27.09 -23.34
N ALA A 63 17.55 27.09 -24.61
CA ALA A 63 17.92 28.12 -25.56
C ALA A 63 17.56 29.54 -25.05
N PRO A 64 18.35 30.57 -25.43
CA PRO A 64 18.19 31.94 -24.92
C PRO A 64 16.84 32.61 -25.23
N ASN A 65 16.06 32.05 -26.15
CA ASN A 65 14.78 32.62 -26.60
C ASN A 65 13.56 32.23 -25.75
N ALA A 66 13.73 31.43 -24.68
CA ALA A 66 12.67 31.29 -23.72
C ALA A 66 12.50 32.61 -22.95
N VAL A 67 11.52 33.39 -23.35
CA VAL A 67 11.18 34.70 -22.73
C VAL A 67 10.82 34.41 -21.26
N VAL A 68 11.77 34.68 -20.39
CA VAL A 68 11.49 34.75 -18.96
C VAL A 68 10.91 36.11 -18.69
N PRO A 69 9.67 36.26 -18.20
CA PRO A 69 9.19 37.56 -17.76
C PRO A 69 10.12 38.05 -16.65
N ARG A 70 10.96 39.03 -16.95
CA ARG A 70 11.74 39.72 -15.92
C ARG A 70 10.80 40.71 -15.22
N PHE A 71 10.39 40.38 -14.01
CA PHE A 71 9.80 41.35 -13.09
C PHE A 71 10.88 42.33 -12.64
N SER A 72 11.06 43.39 -13.42
CA SER A 72 11.91 44.52 -13.05
C SER A 72 11.04 45.76 -12.77
N GLY A 73 10.51 45.78 -11.56
CA GLY A 73 9.89 47.00 -11.02
C GLY A 73 10.89 47.77 -10.16
N THR A 74 11.18 48.98 -10.47
CA THR A 74 12.14 49.89 -9.81
C THR A 74 11.68 50.21 -8.38
N ARG A 75 12.62 50.19 -7.44
CA ARG A 75 12.45 50.33 -5.99
C ARG A 75 11.73 51.59 -5.47
N GLU A 76 11.67 52.66 -6.26
CA GLU A 76 11.17 53.98 -5.83
C GLU A 76 9.65 54.14 -5.92
N TYR A 77 8.97 53.41 -6.80
CA TYR A 77 7.51 53.51 -7.00
C TYR A 77 6.73 52.74 -5.90
N ARG A 78 7.36 51.84 -5.19
CA ARG A 78 6.77 50.94 -4.22
C ARG A 78 6.40 51.63 -2.86
N ALA A 79 7.21 52.56 -2.39
CA ALA A 79 7.08 53.10 -1.03
C ALA A 79 5.85 54.02 -0.78
N ARG A 80 5.28 54.63 -1.83
CA ARG A 80 4.13 55.55 -1.69
C ARG A 80 2.78 54.84 -1.78
N ARG A 81 2.71 53.60 -2.38
CA ARG A 81 1.44 52.89 -2.56
C ARG A 81 1.17 51.81 -1.51
N THR A 82 2.18 51.24 -0.89
CA THR A 82 2.00 50.34 0.27
C THR A 82 1.17 50.97 1.40
N LYS A 83 1.34 52.31 1.59
CA LYS A 83 0.53 53.05 2.55
C LYS A 83 -0.96 53.18 2.19
N ARG A 84 -1.32 53.11 0.89
CA ARG A 84 -2.72 53.23 0.43
C ARG A 84 -3.48 51.94 0.57
N SER A 85 -2.87 50.78 0.23
CA SER A 85 -3.49 49.46 0.44
C SER A 85 -3.62 49.10 1.92
N GLU A 86 -2.59 49.42 2.74
CA GLU A 86 -2.69 49.32 4.22
C GLU A 86 -3.80 50.22 4.79
N LEU A 87 -3.96 51.45 4.26
CA LEU A 87 -5.00 52.35 4.69
C LEU A 87 -6.40 51.85 4.28
N TYR A 88 -6.54 51.29 3.08
CA TYR A 88 -7.79 50.69 2.59
C TYR A 88 -8.22 49.51 3.46
N ALA A 89 -7.31 48.55 3.73
CA ALA A 89 -7.55 47.43 4.63
C ALA A 89 -7.87 47.89 6.05
N ALA A 90 -7.11 48.87 6.59
CA ALA A 90 -7.33 49.40 7.94
C ALA A 90 -8.69 50.11 8.08
N LEU A 91 -9.17 50.82 7.05
CA LEU A 91 -10.48 51.46 7.06
C LEU A 91 -11.62 50.44 7.01
N GLN A 92 -11.49 49.35 6.26
CA GLN A 92 -12.47 48.28 6.20
C GLN A 92 -12.53 47.53 7.52
N VAL A 93 -11.36 47.14 8.08
CA VAL A 93 -11.23 46.47 9.38
C VAL A 93 -11.82 47.34 10.51
N GLN A 94 -11.56 48.67 10.52
CA GLN A 94 -12.11 49.59 11.55
C GLN A 94 -13.64 49.74 11.49
N ARG A 95 -14.25 49.72 10.29
CA ARG A 95 -15.71 49.76 10.15
C ARG A 95 -16.39 48.53 10.72
N THR A 96 -15.80 47.34 10.45
CA THR A 96 -16.27 46.05 11.00
C THR A 96 -16.07 45.95 12.51
N ALA A 97 -14.95 46.46 13.05
CA ALA A 97 -14.61 46.37 14.47
C ALA A 97 -15.56 47.17 15.41
N ARG A 98 -16.12 48.30 14.92
CA ARG A 98 -17.04 49.11 15.74
C ARG A 98 -18.40 48.45 15.96
N SER A 99 -18.90 47.68 15.03
CA SER A 99 -20.18 46.94 15.14
C SER A 99 -20.10 45.75 16.09
N ILE A 100 -18.95 45.19 16.25
CA ILE A 100 -18.70 43.87 16.86
C ILE A 100 -18.36 43.95 18.36
N LYS A 101 -17.76 45.06 18.83
CA LYS A 101 -17.20 45.21 20.18
C LYS A 101 -18.20 45.05 21.32
N ASN A 102 -19.47 45.36 21.12
CA ASN A 102 -20.52 45.31 22.18
C ASN A 102 -21.16 43.91 22.32
N ALA A 103 -21.07 43.04 21.33
CA ALA A 103 -21.64 41.69 21.37
C ALA A 103 -20.67 40.65 21.97
N ALA A 104 -19.36 40.90 21.85
CA ALA A 104 -18.31 39.93 22.20
C ALA A 104 -18.29 39.53 23.69
N VAL A 105 -18.47 40.49 24.62
CA VAL A 105 -18.31 40.28 26.06
C VAL A 105 -19.40 39.38 26.68
N ALA A 106 -20.61 39.35 26.10
CA ALA A 106 -21.72 38.54 26.60
C ALA A 106 -21.62 37.04 26.19
N ILE A 107 -20.99 36.76 25.04
CA ILE A 107 -20.90 35.44 24.47
C ILE A 107 -19.77 34.59 25.10
N GLU A 108 -18.68 35.24 25.47
CA GLU A 108 -17.46 34.59 25.97
C GLU A 108 -17.61 33.90 27.34
N ARG A 109 -18.50 34.42 28.20
CA ARG A 109 -18.71 33.85 29.55
C ARG A 109 -19.46 32.50 29.57
N GLN A 110 -20.12 32.10 28.49
CA GLN A 110 -20.92 30.87 28.43
C GLN A 110 -20.20 29.68 27.80
N LEU A 111 -19.03 29.87 27.18
CA LEU A 111 -18.32 28.80 26.42
C LEU A 111 -17.38 27.93 27.27
N ALA A 112 -17.18 28.28 28.56
CA ALA A 112 -16.30 27.51 29.45
C ALA A 112 -17.03 26.30 30.06
N GLY A 113 -16.86 25.13 29.53
CA GLY A 113 -17.14 23.86 30.21
C GLY A 113 -18.28 23.00 29.67
N ALA A 114 -18.11 22.31 28.57
CA ALA A 114 -18.92 21.15 28.17
C ALA A 114 -18.03 19.92 27.95
N PRO A 115 -18.46 18.69 28.30
CA PRO A 115 -17.68 17.48 28.09
C PRO A 115 -17.66 17.06 26.61
N SER A 116 -16.49 16.62 26.09
CA SER A 116 -16.29 16.20 24.73
C SER A 116 -17.02 14.89 24.43
N LYS A 117 -18.02 14.92 23.55
CA LYS A 117 -18.46 13.76 22.76
C LYS A 117 -17.49 13.57 21.59
N GLN A 118 -17.32 12.32 21.13
CA GLN A 118 -16.58 12.05 19.89
C GLN A 118 -17.26 12.79 18.74
N GLN A 119 -16.58 13.75 18.14
CA GLN A 119 -17.11 14.62 17.08
C GLN A 119 -16.90 13.96 15.71
N ILE A 120 -17.87 14.15 14.81
CA ILE A 120 -17.73 13.78 13.39
C ILE A 120 -16.84 14.82 12.70
N ARG A 121 -15.77 14.37 12.06
CA ARG A 121 -14.85 15.17 11.25
C ARG A 121 -15.08 14.83 9.80
N ALA A 122 -15.66 15.75 9.04
CA ALA A 122 -16.02 15.53 7.65
C ALA A 122 -15.29 16.48 6.71
N GLY A 123 -14.99 16.01 5.49
CA GLY A 123 -14.41 16.80 4.42
C GLY A 123 -15.22 16.65 3.12
N PHE A 124 -15.51 17.78 2.46
CA PHE A 124 -16.11 17.75 1.13
C PHE A 124 -15.03 17.51 0.07
N TYR A 125 -15.15 16.39 -0.62
CA TYR A 125 -14.28 16.00 -1.71
C TYR A 125 -14.91 16.40 -3.05
N VAL A 126 -14.14 17.05 -3.90
CA VAL A 126 -14.57 17.45 -5.24
C VAL A 126 -13.63 16.81 -6.28
N TRP A 127 -14.19 16.11 -7.25
CA TRP A 127 -13.45 15.36 -8.27
C TRP A 127 -12.75 16.27 -9.30
N TRP A 128 -13.21 17.51 -9.45
CA TRP A 128 -12.71 18.48 -10.45
C TRP A 128 -11.51 19.30 -9.96
N ALA A 129 -11.02 19.04 -8.75
CA ALA A 129 -9.86 19.72 -8.18
C ALA A 129 -8.87 18.71 -7.60
N ASP A 130 -7.72 18.55 -8.26
CA ASP A 130 -6.68 17.56 -7.90
C ASP A 130 -6.15 17.74 -6.47
N ASN A 131 -6.10 18.98 -6.00
CA ASN A 131 -5.73 19.29 -4.61
C ASN A 131 -6.68 18.67 -3.60
N SER A 132 -7.94 18.38 -3.97
CA SER A 132 -8.90 17.70 -3.10
C SER A 132 -8.48 16.26 -2.82
N LEU A 133 -8.03 15.53 -3.83
CA LEU A 133 -7.48 14.19 -3.68
C LEU A 133 -6.16 14.20 -2.87
N ALA A 134 -5.29 15.18 -3.13
CA ALA A 134 -4.04 15.34 -2.42
C ALA A 134 -4.25 15.62 -0.92
N SER A 135 -5.25 16.45 -0.58
CA SER A 135 -5.67 16.69 0.80
C SER A 135 -6.23 15.43 1.46
N PHE A 136 -7.16 14.74 0.79
CA PHE A 136 -7.70 13.47 1.28
C PHE A 136 -6.58 12.47 1.59
N ARG A 137 -5.67 12.26 0.67
CA ARG A 137 -4.53 11.35 0.82
C ARG A 137 -3.62 11.71 2.00
N ARG A 138 -3.44 12.99 2.30
CA ARG A 138 -2.62 13.47 3.42
C ARG A 138 -3.32 13.32 4.76
N ASN A 139 -4.65 13.51 4.81
CA ASN A 139 -5.41 13.72 6.03
C ASN A 139 -6.46 12.62 6.32
N PHE A 140 -6.46 11.49 5.61
CA PHE A 140 -7.49 10.44 5.74
C PHE A 140 -7.64 9.91 7.18
N GLU A 141 -6.57 9.90 7.98
CA GLU A 141 -6.61 9.46 9.39
C GLU A 141 -7.35 10.46 10.30
N ASP A 142 -7.43 11.72 9.88
CA ASP A 142 -8.13 12.78 10.59
C ASP A 142 -9.59 12.93 10.18
N LEU A 143 -10.06 12.13 9.21
CA LEU A 143 -11.40 12.19 8.64
C LEU A 143 -12.23 10.97 9.05
N ASP A 144 -13.45 11.25 9.55
CA ASP A 144 -14.45 10.22 9.80
C ASP A 144 -15.38 10.03 8.59
N TRP A 145 -15.67 11.11 7.85
CA TRP A 145 -16.53 11.12 6.67
C TRP A 145 -15.93 11.91 5.51
N ILE A 146 -16.17 11.38 4.30
CA ILE A 146 -15.92 12.06 3.02
C ILE A 146 -17.26 12.28 2.35
N ILE A 147 -17.57 13.53 2.01
CA ILE A 147 -18.76 13.92 1.27
C ILE A 147 -18.34 14.19 -0.17
N SER A 148 -18.62 13.23 -1.07
CA SER A 148 -18.05 13.24 -2.43
C SER A 148 -19.04 13.78 -3.45
N GLU A 149 -18.65 14.84 -4.16
CA GLU A 149 -19.45 15.52 -5.18
C GLU A 149 -19.46 14.74 -6.50
N TRP A 150 -20.20 13.65 -6.56
CA TRP A 150 -20.32 12.82 -7.77
C TRP A 150 -21.73 12.72 -8.34
N GLY A 151 -22.73 13.18 -7.63
CA GLY A 151 -24.14 13.13 -8.04
C GLY A 151 -24.66 14.47 -8.52
N TYR A 152 -25.20 14.53 -9.74
CA TYR A 152 -25.76 15.74 -10.32
C TYR A 152 -27.19 15.49 -10.76
N LEU A 153 -28.16 16.24 -10.22
CA LEU A 153 -29.53 16.22 -10.73
C LEU A 153 -29.56 16.80 -12.15
N SER A 154 -30.18 16.10 -13.11
CA SER A 154 -30.32 16.62 -14.47
C SER A 154 -31.01 17.99 -14.49
N PRO A 155 -30.71 18.87 -15.45
CA PRO A 155 -31.39 20.16 -15.57
C PRO A 155 -32.92 20.08 -15.66
N ALA A 156 -33.45 18.97 -16.20
CA ALA A 156 -34.89 18.70 -16.25
C ALA A 156 -35.47 18.17 -14.91
N GLY A 157 -34.60 17.76 -13.99
CA GLY A 157 -34.98 17.16 -12.71
C GLY A 157 -35.49 15.72 -12.79
N ASP A 158 -35.23 15.00 -13.88
CA ASP A 158 -35.82 13.70 -14.15
C ASP A 158 -34.89 12.51 -13.90
N SER A 159 -33.62 12.77 -13.65
CA SER A 159 -32.59 11.75 -13.42
C SER A 159 -31.41 12.29 -12.63
N VAL A 160 -30.59 11.41 -12.07
CA VAL A 160 -29.32 11.75 -11.42
C VAL A 160 -28.17 11.17 -12.23
N ASP A 161 -27.24 12.03 -12.66
CA ASP A 161 -25.99 11.59 -13.26
C ASP A 161 -24.95 11.28 -12.16
N VAL A 162 -24.54 10.02 -12.08
CA VAL A 162 -23.51 9.52 -11.17
C VAL A 162 -22.29 8.97 -11.93
N SER A 163 -22.18 9.28 -13.22
CA SER A 163 -21.12 8.73 -14.10
C SER A 163 -19.72 9.12 -13.64
N MET A 164 -19.58 10.17 -12.84
CA MET A 164 -18.29 10.62 -12.30
C MET A 164 -17.70 9.61 -11.32
N ILE A 165 -18.50 8.81 -10.62
CA ILE A 165 -18.02 7.76 -9.71
C ILE A 165 -17.10 6.78 -10.46
N GLN A 166 -17.50 6.36 -11.68
CA GLN A 166 -16.69 5.42 -12.48
C GLN A 166 -15.45 6.07 -13.09
N LYS A 167 -15.48 7.38 -13.30
CA LYS A 167 -14.37 8.13 -13.92
C LYS A 167 -13.30 8.52 -12.93
N ASP A 168 -13.66 8.66 -11.65
CA ASP A 168 -12.74 9.07 -10.59
C ASP A 168 -11.93 7.87 -10.05
N THR A 169 -11.22 7.20 -10.94
CA THR A 169 -10.39 6.03 -10.60
C THR A 169 -9.25 6.37 -9.64
N ALA A 170 -8.80 7.62 -9.65
CA ALA A 170 -7.74 8.12 -8.77
C ALA A 170 -8.17 8.13 -7.30
N PHE A 171 -9.40 8.58 -7.02
CA PHE A 171 -9.95 8.51 -5.66
C PHE A 171 -10.00 7.08 -5.13
N PHE A 172 -10.56 6.15 -5.93
CA PHE A 172 -10.69 4.76 -5.50
C PHE A 172 -9.32 4.07 -5.35
N GLY A 173 -8.35 4.40 -6.21
CA GLY A 173 -6.98 3.93 -6.07
C GLY A 173 -6.33 4.33 -4.73
N VAL A 174 -6.57 5.56 -4.27
CA VAL A 174 -6.12 6.04 -2.95
C VAL A 174 -6.95 5.38 -1.85
N TYR A 175 -8.28 5.41 -1.96
CA TYR A 175 -9.21 4.89 -0.95
C TYR A 175 -8.95 3.42 -0.63
N ASP A 176 -8.76 2.58 -1.65
CA ASP A 176 -8.49 1.15 -1.49
C ASP A 176 -7.09 0.85 -0.90
N SER A 177 -6.16 1.79 -1.03
CA SER A 177 -4.78 1.63 -0.55
C SER A 177 -4.56 2.01 0.92
N ILE A 178 -5.46 2.79 1.53
CA ILE A 178 -5.31 3.30 2.90
C ILE A 178 -5.78 2.27 3.94
N PRO A 179 -5.14 2.20 5.12
CA PRO A 179 -5.46 1.18 6.13
C PRO A 179 -6.75 1.48 6.92
N SER A 180 -7.23 2.72 6.92
CA SER A 180 -8.43 3.19 7.61
C SER A 180 -9.33 3.93 6.63
N HIS A 181 -10.55 3.47 6.44
CA HIS A 181 -11.49 3.99 5.46
C HIS A 181 -12.52 4.90 6.12
N PRO A 182 -12.47 6.23 5.90
CA PRO A 182 -13.56 7.11 6.30
C PRO A 182 -14.85 6.73 5.57
N LYS A 183 -15.99 6.98 6.20
CA LYS A 183 -17.29 6.72 5.58
C LYS A 183 -17.52 7.67 4.41
N VAL A 184 -17.78 7.13 3.23
CA VAL A 184 -18.11 7.93 2.03
C VAL A 184 -19.60 8.17 1.96
N LEU A 185 -20.02 9.44 1.79
CA LEU A 185 -21.38 9.85 1.49
C LEU A 185 -21.44 10.42 0.08
N LEU A 186 -22.41 9.97 -0.73
CA LEU A 186 -22.64 10.54 -2.05
C LEU A 186 -23.30 11.92 -1.90
N LEU A 187 -22.61 12.97 -2.30
CA LEU A 187 -23.23 14.28 -2.45
C LEU A 187 -24.01 14.32 -3.77
N VAL A 188 -25.28 14.70 -3.70
CA VAL A 188 -26.14 14.95 -4.86
C VAL A 188 -26.56 16.41 -4.86
N ASN A 189 -26.07 17.17 -5.83
CA ASN A 189 -26.39 18.59 -5.99
C ASN A 189 -27.23 18.86 -7.25
N ASN A 190 -27.67 20.08 -7.42
CA ASN A 190 -28.46 20.57 -8.56
C ASN A 190 -27.72 21.60 -9.41
N VAL A 191 -26.40 21.55 -9.44
CA VAL A 191 -25.59 22.42 -10.30
C VAL A 191 -25.80 22.01 -11.77
N ASP A 192 -26.20 22.94 -12.60
CA ASP A 192 -26.14 22.77 -14.06
C ASP A 192 -24.67 22.90 -14.52
N ARG A 193 -24.07 21.80 -14.94
CA ARG A 193 -22.65 21.73 -15.35
C ARG A 193 -22.30 22.60 -16.55
N LYS A 194 -23.29 23.07 -17.34
CA LYS A 194 -23.08 23.98 -18.48
C LYS A 194 -23.02 25.43 -18.04
N THR A 195 -23.90 25.83 -17.12
CA THR A 195 -24.02 27.21 -16.66
C THR A 195 -23.25 27.47 -15.36
N GLN A 196 -22.81 26.42 -14.69
CA GLN A 196 -22.16 26.47 -13.36
C GLN A 196 -23.04 27.14 -12.30
N GLN A 197 -24.38 26.97 -12.41
CA GLN A 197 -25.35 27.58 -11.48
C GLN A 197 -26.32 26.54 -10.93
N PHE A 198 -26.76 26.75 -9.69
CA PHE A 198 -27.76 25.88 -9.07
C PHE A 198 -29.13 26.05 -9.72
N ASN A 199 -29.69 24.96 -10.24
CA ASN A 199 -30.97 24.93 -10.92
C ASN A 199 -32.12 24.52 -9.98
N GLY A 200 -32.59 25.46 -9.16
CA GLY A 200 -33.71 25.24 -8.24
C GLY A 200 -35.05 24.96 -8.95
N THR A 201 -35.23 25.38 -10.21
CA THR A 201 -36.44 25.11 -10.99
C THR A 201 -36.52 23.65 -11.43
N GLY A 202 -35.41 23.03 -11.79
CA GLY A 202 -35.30 21.59 -12.06
C GLY A 202 -35.68 20.75 -10.83
N VAL A 203 -35.16 21.14 -9.67
CA VAL A 203 -35.52 20.53 -8.37
C VAL A 203 -37.01 20.65 -8.12
N ALA A 204 -37.59 21.87 -8.25
CA ALA A 204 -39.03 22.07 -8.02
C ALA A 204 -39.90 21.24 -8.99
N SER A 205 -39.44 21.00 -10.20
CA SER A 205 -40.11 20.12 -11.18
C SER A 205 -40.10 18.67 -10.72
N MET A 206 -38.95 18.15 -10.31
CA MET A 206 -38.80 16.81 -9.76
C MET A 206 -39.70 16.60 -8.55
N LEU A 207 -39.66 17.53 -7.60
CA LEU A 207 -40.41 17.44 -6.34
C LEU A 207 -41.95 17.39 -6.53
N ARG A 208 -42.48 18.05 -7.57
CA ARG A 208 -43.94 18.07 -7.84
C ARG A 208 -44.51 16.77 -8.42
N ALA A 209 -43.68 15.98 -9.13
CA ALA A 209 -44.13 14.79 -9.87
C ALA A 209 -43.76 13.51 -9.09
N PRO A 210 -44.70 12.82 -8.44
CA PRO A 210 -44.38 11.67 -7.59
C PRO A 210 -43.61 10.54 -8.31
N ALA A 211 -43.95 10.27 -9.58
CA ALA A 211 -43.23 9.25 -10.36
C ALA A 211 -41.79 9.63 -10.68
N THR A 212 -41.52 10.92 -10.92
CA THR A 212 -40.15 11.44 -11.15
C THR A 212 -39.34 11.41 -9.86
N ARG A 213 -39.96 11.82 -8.76
CA ARG A 213 -39.38 11.79 -7.42
C ARG A 213 -38.97 10.36 -7.05
N ALA A 214 -39.86 9.39 -7.16
CA ALA A 214 -39.56 7.98 -6.88
C ALA A 214 -38.43 7.40 -7.76
N ARG A 215 -38.37 7.83 -9.03
CA ARG A 215 -37.28 7.43 -9.92
C ARG A 215 -35.92 7.99 -9.48
N VAL A 216 -35.86 9.28 -9.11
CA VAL A 216 -34.66 9.92 -8.62
C VAL A 216 -34.18 9.28 -7.32
N GLU A 217 -35.12 9.04 -6.38
CA GLU A 217 -34.85 8.32 -5.12
C GLU A 217 -34.25 6.93 -5.37
N SER A 218 -34.84 6.16 -6.27
CA SER A 218 -34.33 4.82 -6.63
C SER A 218 -32.92 4.90 -7.20
N GLN A 219 -32.68 5.83 -8.14
CA GLN A 219 -31.34 6.01 -8.74
C GLN A 219 -30.25 6.36 -7.69
N ILE A 220 -30.59 7.21 -6.73
CA ILE A 220 -29.68 7.57 -5.63
C ILE A 220 -29.39 6.34 -4.75
N VAL A 221 -30.43 5.61 -4.34
CA VAL A 221 -30.28 4.43 -3.48
C VAL A 221 -29.51 3.32 -4.22
N ASP A 222 -29.84 3.07 -5.49
CA ASP A 222 -29.15 2.07 -6.30
C ASP A 222 -27.64 2.39 -6.43
N ALA A 223 -27.28 3.67 -6.64
CA ALA A 223 -25.89 4.10 -6.71
C ALA A 223 -25.17 3.86 -5.37
N VAL A 224 -25.75 4.29 -4.25
CA VAL A 224 -25.15 4.14 -2.92
C VAL A 224 -24.95 2.67 -2.55
N LEU A 225 -25.89 1.80 -2.87
CA LEU A 225 -25.79 0.36 -2.64
C LEU A 225 -24.75 -0.30 -3.55
N HIS A 226 -24.73 0.08 -4.83
CA HIS A 226 -23.79 -0.47 -5.81
C HIS A 226 -22.33 -0.18 -5.41
N TYR A 227 -22.05 1.07 -5.03
CA TYR A 227 -20.71 1.49 -4.62
C TYR A 227 -20.40 1.29 -3.12
N LYS A 228 -21.35 0.77 -2.35
CA LYS A 228 -21.24 0.50 -0.90
C LYS A 228 -20.92 1.75 -0.08
N PHE A 229 -21.50 2.89 -0.44
CA PHE A 229 -21.35 4.11 0.35
C PHE A 229 -22.14 4.06 1.65
N GLY A 230 -21.76 4.89 2.62
CA GLY A 230 -22.40 4.93 3.94
C GLY A 230 -23.70 5.73 4.01
N GLY A 231 -24.06 6.44 2.94
CA GLY A 231 -25.26 7.27 2.86
C GLY A 231 -25.20 8.34 1.81
N VAL A 232 -26.04 9.34 1.95
CA VAL A 232 -26.26 10.44 0.99
C VAL A 232 -26.20 11.79 1.69
N ALA A 233 -25.65 12.77 1.01
CA ALA A 233 -25.79 14.20 1.35
C ALA A 233 -26.54 14.91 0.20
N ILE A 234 -27.68 15.52 0.50
CA ILE A 234 -28.45 16.33 -0.46
C ILE A 234 -28.02 17.79 -0.35
N ASP A 235 -27.59 18.33 -1.49
CA ASP A 235 -27.13 19.71 -1.61
C ASP A 235 -27.94 20.45 -2.69
N PHE A 236 -29.25 20.59 -2.47
CA PHE A 236 -30.13 21.29 -3.39
C PHE A 236 -30.28 22.75 -2.98
N GLU A 237 -29.72 23.61 -3.77
CA GLU A 237 -29.76 25.07 -3.55
C GLU A 237 -30.75 25.78 -4.49
N ASN A 238 -31.07 27.03 -4.14
CA ASN A 238 -32.02 27.89 -4.88
C ASN A 238 -33.42 27.25 -5.09
N VAL A 239 -33.81 26.31 -4.21
CA VAL A 239 -35.12 25.65 -4.27
C VAL A 239 -36.20 26.68 -3.93
N PRO A 240 -37.24 26.88 -4.81
CA PRO A 240 -38.31 27.86 -4.53
C PRO A 240 -39.01 27.55 -3.21
N PRO A 241 -39.28 28.58 -2.35
CA PRO A 241 -39.84 28.38 -1.01
C PRO A 241 -41.17 27.61 -0.98
N GLN A 242 -41.99 27.75 -2.01
CA GLN A 242 -43.26 27.00 -2.17
C GLN A 242 -43.05 25.48 -2.33
N SER A 243 -41.83 25.05 -2.67
CA SER A 243 -41.51 23.62 -2.84
C SER A 243 -41.01 22.94 -1.57
N THR A 244 -40.83 23.68 -0.45
CA THR A 244 -40.29 23.12 0.81
C THR A 244 -41.08 21.91 1.32
N GLY A 245 -42.41 21.93 1.24
CA GLY A 245 -43.26 20.79 1.66
C GLY A 245 -42.97 19.51 0.87
N ASN A 246 -42.84 19.63 -0.44
CA ASN A 246 -42.50 18.52 -1.32
C ASN A 246 -41.03 18.10 -1.13
N PHE A 247 -40.16 19.00 -0.79
CA PHE A 247 -38.74 18.69 -0.49
C PHE A 247 -38.62 17.85 0.79
N VAL A 248 -39.33 18.24 1.85
CA VAL A 248 -39.44 17.43 3.09
C VAL A 248 -40.01 16.04 2.80
N GLN A 249 -41.01 15.95 1.92
CA GLN A 249 -41.58 14.66 1.52
C GLN A 249 -40.58 13.79 0.78
N PHE A 250 -39.83 14.34 -0.20
CA PHE A 250 -38.74 13.66 -0.91
C PHE A 250 -37.70 13.10 0.08
N GLN A 251 -37.25 13.93 1.01
CA GLN A 251 -36.27 13.49 1.98
C GLN A 251 -36.83 12.41 2.94
N SER A 252 -38.10 12.48 3.29
CA SER A 252 -38.74 11.46 4.11
C SER A 252 -38.83 10.12 3.39
N GLU A 253 -39.19 10.15 2.09
CA GLU A 253 -39.25 8.98 1.22
C GLU A 253 -37.85 8.36 0.99
N LEU A 254 -36.87 9.19 0.60
CA LEU A 254 -35.49 8.78 0.42
C LEU A 254 -34.87 8.25 1.73
N GLY A 255 -35.10 8.93 2.84
CA GLY A 255 -34.62 8.50 4.16
C GLY A 255 -35.15 7.15 4.57
N ALA A 256 -36.45 6.89 4.34
CA ALA A 256 -37.04 5.59 4.63
C ALA A 256 -36.38 4.46 3.81
N MET A 257 -36.08 4.71 2.52
CA MET A 257 -35.39 3.74 1.66
C MET A 257 -33.94 3.51 2.16
N LEU A 258 -33.20 4.55 2.48
CA LEU A 258 -31.82 4.45 2.98
C LEU A 258 -31.75 3.73 4.34
N HIS A 259 -32.61 4.08 5.28
CA HIS A 259 -32.67 3.48 6.61
C HIS A 259 -33.00 1.98 6.57
N SER A 260 -33.80 1.53 5.59
CA SER A 260 -34.05 0.10 5.40
C SER A 260 -32.79 -0.72 5.09
N HIS A 261 -31.72 -0.04 4.65
CA HIS A 261 -30.39 -0.60 4.38
C HIS A 261 -29.33 -0.19 5.42
N GLY A 262 -29.70 0.50 6.49
CA GLY A 262 -28.77 0.98 7.53
C GLY A 262 -27.90 2.15 7.08
N LEU A 263 -28.32 2.89 6.05
CA LEU A 263 -27.62 4.03 5.47
C LEU A 263 -28.17 5.34 6.02
N ILE A 264 -27.37 6.42 6.01
CA ILE A 264 -27.75 7.72 6.55
C ILE A 264 -28.16 8.71 5.47
N LEU A 265 -29.09 9.60 5.81
CA LEU A 265 -29.48 10.75 5.00
C LEU A 265 -29.03 12.04 5.67
N THR A 266 -28.32 12.88 4.93
CA THR A 266 -27.86 14.20 5.38
C THR A 266 -28.24 15.28 4.36
N GLN A 267 -28.24 16.53 4.80
CA GLN A 267 -28.55 17.68 3.92
C GLN A 267 -27.66 18.86 4.30
N THR A 268 -27.22 19.64 3.31
CA THR A 268 -26.65 20.98 3.49
C THR A 268 -27.78 22.00 3.67
N VAL A 269 -27.58 22.96 4.56
CA VAL A 269 -28.55 24.04 4.77
C VAL A 269 -27.85 25.39 4.86
N ALA A 270 -28.32 26.34 4.05
CA ALA A 270 -27.76 27.67 4.02
C ALA A 270 -28.03 28.43 5.32
N VAL A 271 -27.13 29.35 5.70
CA VAL A 271 -27.20 30.13 6.92
C VAL A 271 -28.48 30.99 7.07
N ASN A 272 -29.10 31.36 5.95
CA ASN A 272 -30.33 32.14 5.88
C ASN A 272 -31.61 31.29 5.80
N THR A 273 -31.52 29.96 5.95
CA THR A 273 -32.66 29.06 5.96
C THR A 273 -33.59 29.37 7.14
N GLY A 274 -34.90 29.56 6.86
CA GLY A 274 -35.88 29.94 7.86
C GLY A 274 -36.09 28.91 8.95
N ALA A 275 -36.31 29.39 10.21
CA ALA A 275 -36.43 28.50 11.37
C ALA A 275 -37.54 27.42 11.24
N ALA A 276 -38.64 27.71 10.52
CA ALA A 276 -39.72 26.74 10.26
C ALA A 276 -39.28 25.59 9.37
N ASP A 277 -38.46 25.90 8.37
CA ASP A 277 -37.96 24.87 7.40
C ASP A 277 -36.82 24.08 8.02
N LEU A 278 -35.92 24.71 8.79
CA LEU A 278 -34.89 24.02 9.56
C LEU A 278 -35.50 22.95 10.49
N ARG A 279 -36.61 23.26 11.21
CA ARG A 279 -37.29 22.26 12.04
C ARG A 279 -37.80 21.07 11.22
N LYS A 280 -38.40 21.33 10.05
CA LYS A 280 -38.90 20.27 9.17
C LYS A 280 -37.73 19.40 8.66
N PHE A 281 -36.63 20.01 8.19
CA PHE A 281 -35.46 19.29 7.72
C PHE A 281 -34.81 18.46 8.82
N ALA A 282 -34.73 18.97 10.04
CA ALA A 282 -34.18 18.25 11.19
C ALA A 282 -35.02 17.00 11.57
N THR A 283 -36.31 16.92 11.20
CA THR A 283 -37.14 15.73 11.47
C THR A 283 -36.87 14.59 10.50
N VAL A 284 -36.49 14.88 9.26
CA VAL A 284 -36.38 13.87 8.16
C VAL A 284 -34.93 13.49 7.84
N ASN A 285 -33.95 14.29 8.28
CA ASN A 285 -32.52 14.00 8.10
C ASN A 285 -31.90 13.48 9.40
N ASP A 286 -30.88 12.63 9.26
CA ASP A 286 -30.05 12.17 10.37
C ASP A 286 -29.14 13.30 10.88
N TYR A 287 -28.52 14.04 9.93
CA TYR A 287 -27.70 15.20 10.20
C TYR A 287 -27.94 16.32 9.17
N LEU A 288 -27.71 17.55 9.63
CA LEU A 288 -27.72 18.75 8.80
C LEU A 288 -26.33 19.41 8.82
N PHE A 289 -25.74 19.63 7.65
CA PHE A 289 -24.54 20.45 7.49
C PHE A 289 -24.97 21.92 7.47
N LEU A 290 -24.67 22.66 8.54
CA LEU A 290 -24.97 24.07 8.66
C LEU A 290 -23.87 24.87 7.97
N MET A 291 -24.13 25.48 6.82
CA MET A 291 -23.16 26.26 6.04
C MET A 291 -22.92 27.62 6.73
N LEU A 292 -21.97 27.67 7.71
CA LEU A 292 -21.68 28.84 8.54
C LEU A 292 -20.53 29.65 7.95
N TYR A 293 -20.63 30.01 6.68
CA TYR A 293 -19.69 30.84 5.93
C TYR A 293 -20.44 31.77 4.99
N ASP A 294 -19.72 32.61 4.23
CA ASP A 294 -20.26 33.67 3.37
C ASP A 294 -20.98 34.78 4.11
N GLU A 295 -20.44 35.20 5.30
CA GLU A 295 -20.82 36.44 5.95
C GLU A 295 -20.64 37.60 4.99
N HIS A 296 -19.47 37.61 4.30
CA HIS A 296 -19.18 38.44 3.13
C HIS A 296 -18.76 37.52 2.00
N TYR A 297 -19.30 37.71 0.83
CA TYR A 297 -19.03 36.87 -0.37
C TYR A 297 -18.58 37.75 -1.56
N GLY A 298 -18.00 37.17 -2.56
CA GLY A 298 -17.27 37.88 -3.64
C GLY A 298 -18.02 38.98 -4.35
N LYS A 299 -19.36 38.93 -4.40
CA LYS A 299 -20.20 40.00 -5.02
C LYS A 299 -20.76 41.05 -4.04
N GLY A 300 -20.43 40.89 -2.74
CA GLY A 300 -20.86 41.78 -1.68
C GLY A 300 -19.78 42.76 -1.24
N ASP A 301 -20.03 43.46 -0.15
CA ASP A 301 -19.04 44.35 0.47
C ASP A 301 -17.85 43.54 1.02
N PRO A 302 -16.61 44.05 0.91
CA PRO A 302 -15.42 43.39 1.48
C PRO A 302 -15.52 43.17 2.98
N GLY A 303 -15.16 41.94 3.43
CA GLY A 303 -15.17 41.60 4.84
C GLY A 303 -14.80 40.14 5.09
N PRO A 304 -14.75 39.73 6.36
CA PRO A 304 -14.41 38.35 6.71
C PRO A 304 -15.41 37.33 6.14
N VAL A 305 -14.92 36.20 5.63
CA VAL A 305 -15.76 35.11 5.10
C VAL A 305 -16.68 34.55 6.20
N ALA A 306 -16.18 34.43 7.44
CA ALA A 306 -16.96 34.06 8.59
C ALA A 306 -16.26 34.56 9.88
N SER A 307 -16.64 35.76 10.35
CA SER A 307 -16.10 36.23 11.61
C SER A 307 -16.55 35.37 12.78
N GLN A 308 -15.71 35.21 13.79
CA GLN A 308 -15.99 34.32 14.93
C GLN A 308 -17.32 34.66 15.63
N LEU A 309 -17.63 35.95 15.76
CA LEU A 309 -18.86 36.40 16.42
C LEU A 309 -20.12 36.11 15.60
N TRP A 310 -20.07 36.39 14.31
CA TRP A 310 -21.15 36.07 13.40
C TRP A 310 -21.37 34.55 13.31
N TYR A 311 -20.30 33.77 13.19
CA TYR A 311 -20.35 32.32 13.18
C TYR A 311 -21.09 31.76 14.43
N VAL A 312 -20.68 32.18 15.64
CA VAL A 312 -21.33 31.76 16.88
C VAL A 312 -22.78 32.24 16.97
N ALA A 313 -23.06 33.44 16.51
CA ALA A 313 -24.42 33.99 16.53
C ALA A 313 -25.35 33.20 15.61
N ARG A 314 -24.90 32.92 14.38
CA ARG A 314 -25.67 32.13 13.39
C ARG A 314 -25.85 30.68 13.82
N ALA A 315 -24.79 30.05 14.31
CA ALA A 315 -24.89 28.70 14.87
C ALA A 315 -25.96 28.63 15.98
N ARG A 316 -25.93 29.56 16.94
CA ARG A 316 -26.94 29.62 18.02
C ARG A 316 -28.37 29.85 17.51
N GLU A 317 -28.52 30.69 16.49
CA GLU A 317 -29.82 30.94 15.87
C GLU A 317 -30.37 29.65 15.24
N MET A 318 -29.57 28.96 14.45
CA MET A 318 -29.97 27.69 13.77
C MET A 318 -30.24 26.58 14.79
N LEU A 319 -29.43 26.47 15.85
CA LEU A 319 -29.62 25.49 16.92
C LEU A 319 -30.90 25.67 17.75
N ARG A 320 -31.63 26.82 17.64
CA ARG A 320 -32.98 26.93 18.17
C ARG A 320 -34.01 26.05 17.44
N SER A 321 -33.66 25.60 16.23
CA SER A 321 -34.53 24.83 15.35
C SER A 321 -33.95 23.43 14.98
N VAL A 322 -32.65 23.26 15.10
CA VAL A 322 -31.93 22.02 14.84
C VAL A 322 -31.37 21.47 16.15
N PRO A 323 -31.68 20.21 16.52
CA PRO A 323 -31.05 19.61 17.70
C PRO A 323 -29.51 19.58 17.55
N PRO A 324 -28.72 20.01 18.54
CA PRO A 324 -27.26 20.04 18.44
C PRO A 324 -26.67 18.71 18.02
N ALA A 325 -27.20 17.59 18.48
CA ALA A 325 -26.75 16.25 18.14
C ALA A 325 -26.96 15.84 16.64
N LYS A 326 -27.69 16.66 15.87
CA LYS A 326 -27.89 16.50 14.42
C LYS A 326 -27.19 17.60 13.61
N ALA A 327 -26.54 18.56 14.25
CA ALA A 327 -25.94 19.71 13.60
C ALA A 327 -24.44 19.47 13.37
N ILE A 328 -23.99 19.41 12.11
CA ILE A 328 -22.59 19.42 11.72
C ILE A 328 -22.29 20.82 11.19
N PHE A 329 -21.28 21.48 11.77
CA PHE A 329 -20.95 22.84 11.43
C PHE A 329 -19.98 22.89 10.26
N ALA A 330 -20.43 23.42 9.11
CA ALA A 330 -19.58 23.52 7.94
C ALA A 330 -18.74 24.81 7.98
N LEU A 331 -17.44 24.64 7.73
CA LEU A 331 -16.42 25.68 7.70
C LEU A 331 -16.04 25.94 6.24
N GLY A 332 -15.93 27.21 5.84
CA GLY A 332 -15.39 27.60 4.54
C GLY A 332 -13.87 27.73 4.61
N ALA A 333 -13.14 26.91 3.86
CA ALA A 333 -11.67 26.93 3.86
C ALA A 333 -11.14 27.66 2.62
N TYR A 334 -11.52 28.90 2.42
CA TYR A 334 -11.20 29.69 1.25
C TYR A 334 -11.24 31.19 1.58
N GLY A 335 -10.88 32.04 0.62
CA GLY A 335 -11.02 33.50 0.70
C GLY A 335 -11.60 34.07 -0.57
N TYR A 336 -12.07 35.33 -0.50
CA TYR A 336 -12.49 36.08 -1.67
C TYR A 336 -11.60 37.29 -1.89
N ASP A 337 -11.32 37.61 -3.13
CA ASP A 337 -10.56 38.78 -3.59
C ASP A 337 -11.50 39.93 -3.97
N TRP A 338 -11.34 41.02 -3.30
CA TRP A 338 -11.97 42.30 -3.66
C TRP A 338 -10.89 43.26 -4.17
N ASN A 339 -11.06 43.78 -5.40
CA ASN A 339 -10.11 44.67 -6.01
C ASN A 339 -10.76 46.03 -6.39
N ASP A 340 -9.96 47.05 -6.60
CA ASP A 340 -10.40 48.38 -6.93
C ASP A 340 -10.48 48.66 -8.44
N ALA A 341 -10.34 47.68 -9.29
CA ALA A 341 -10.39 47.81 -10.76
C ALA A 341 -11.76 48.20 -11.33
N GLY A 342 -12.77 48.37 -10.51
CA GLY A 342 -14.04 49.02 -10.84
C GLY A 342 -15.03 48.22 -11.69
N ALA A 343 -14.69 47.07 -12.17
CA ALA A 343 -15.64 46.13 -12.76
C ALA A 343 -16.08 45.16 -11.70
N ALA A 344 -17.39 45.00 -11.49
CA ALA A 344 -18.01 44.12 -10.56
C ALA A 344 -17.04 43.10 -9.92
N ASN A 345 -16.73 43.28 -8.61
CA ASN A 345 -15.84 42.45 -7.85
C ASN A 345 -15.78 41.06 -8.44
N SER A 346 -14.62 40.56 -8.89
CA SER A 346 -14.53 39.29 -9.62
C SER A 346 -15.01 38.13 -8.73
N GLY A 347 -14.91 38.32 -7.42
CA GLY A 347 -15.36 37.34 -6.44
C GLY A 347 -14.65 36.02 -6.57
N ASP A 348 -13.44 36.00 -7.14
CA ASP A 348 -12.65 34.80 -7.30
C ASP A 348 -12.31 34.23 -5.92
N ALA A 349 -12.58 32.95 -5.76
CA ALA A 349 -12.26 32.25 -4.54
C ALA A 349 -10.80 31.80 -4.57
N TYR A 350 -10.07 32.09 -3.49
CA TYR A 350 -8.67 31.71 -3.32
C TYR A 350 -8.55 30.59 -2.27
N THR A 351 -7.75 29.57 -2.58
CA THR A 351 -7.29 28.59 -1.62
C THR A 351 -6.28 29.23 -0.64
N PHE A 352 -6.07 28.61 0.52
CA PHE A 352 -5.04 29.07 1.46
C PHE A 352 -3.64 29.15 0.80
N GLN A 353 -3.31 28.18 -0.06
CA GLN A 353 -2.04 28.15 -0.76
C GLN A 353 -1.89 29.31 -1.75
N GLU A 354 -2.93 29.63 -2.51
CA GLU A 354 -2.93 30.76 -3.45
C GLU A 354 -2.77 32.09 -2.71
N VAL A 355 -3.42 32.26 -1.55
CA VAL A 355 -3.23 33.42 -0.69
C VAL A 355 -1.77 33.58 -0.25
N LEU A 356 -1.12 32.50 0.16
CA LEU A 356 0.31 32.53 0.54
C LEU A 356 1.21 32.84 -0.66
N ALA A 357 0.88 32.34 -1.86
CA ALA A 357 1.60 32.63 -3.08
C ALA A 357 1.54 34.14 -3.41
N LYS A 358 0.38 34.78 -3.27
CA LYS A 358 0.25 36.24 -3.45
C LYS A 358 1.16 37.01 -2.49
N GLY A 359 1.26 36.58 -1.22
CA GLY A 359 2.19 37.18 -0.27
C GLY A 359 3.67 36.99 -0.64
N ARG A 360 4.04 35.79 -1.08
CA ARG A 360 5.40 35.45 -1.52
C ARG A 360 5.82 36.22 -2.76
N ASP A 361 4.93 36.30 -3.76
CA ASP A 361 5.26 36.80 -5.09
C ASP A 361 5.22 38.33 -5.16
N ASN A 362 4.60 38.97 -4.17
CA ASN A 362 4.50 40.43 -4.04
C ASN A 362 5.25 40.98 -2.79
N PRO A 363 6.54 40.68 -2.57
CA PRO A 363 7.22 40.94 -1.30
C PRO A 363 7.39 42.42 -0.94
N GLY A 364 7.10 43.34 -1.87
CA GLY A 364 7.25 44.81 -1.65
C GLY A 364 5.91 45.52 -1.50
N SER A 365 4.79 44.89 -1.87
CA SER A 365 3.46 45.51 -1.84
C SER A 365 2.47 44.68 -0.98
N SER A 366 2.78 43.43 -0.65
CA SER A 366 1.89 42.61 0.14
C SER A 366 1.99 42.90 1.65
N HIS A 367 0.83 42.87 2.31
CA HIS A 367 0.72 42.90 3.76
C HIS A 367 -0.27 41.86 4.24
N MET A 368 0.19 40.90 5.06
CA MET A 368 -0.66 39.92 5.73
C MET A 368 -0.96 40.37 7.14
N GLY A 369 -2.23 40.35 7.53
CA GLY A 369 -2.69 40.72 8.85
C GLY A 369 -3.68 39.72 9.42
N PHE A 370 -3.90 39.83 10.73
CA PHE A 370 -4.93 39.08 11.44
C PHE A 370 -5.82 40.07 12.21
N ASP A 371 -7.10 40.13 11.88
CA ASP A 371 -8.01 41.05 12.55
C ASP A 371 -8.50 40.44 13.88
N ARG A 372 -8.19 41.11 14.99
CA ARG A 372 -8.55 40.67 16.31
C ARG A 372 -10.03 40.77 16.64
N ALA A 373 -10.81 41.50 15.86
CA ALA A 373 -12.24 41.66 16.11
C ALA A 373 -13.04 40.52 15.46
N SER A 374 -12.71 40.19 14.23
CA SER A 374 -13.30 39.06 13.46
C SER A 374 -12.64 37.74 13.79
N LEU A 375 -11.38 37.72 14.26
CA LEU A 375 -10.49 36.56 14.39
C LEU A 375 -10.26 35.84 13.06
N ASN A 376 -10.20 36.62 11.99
CA ASN A 376 -9.88 36.14 10.63
C ASN A 376 -8.63 36.82 10.11
N PRO A 377 -7.82 36.08 9.29
CA PRO A 377 -6.70 36.66 8.57
C PRO A 377 -7.15 37.38 7.29
N TYR A 378 -6.30 38.29 6.83
CA TYR A 378 -6.46 38.97 5.55
C TYR A 378 -5.09 39.25 4.93
N ILE A 379 -5.09 39.44 3.60
CA ILE A 379 -3.92 39.92 2.84
C ILE A 379 -4.33 41.10 1.94
N THR A 380 -3.41 42.04 1.77
CA THR A 380 -3.52 43.08 0.75
C THR A 380 -2.26 43.09 -0.10
N TRP A 381 -2.39 43.39 -1.36
CA TRP A 381 -1.26 43.65 -2.24
C TRP A 381 -1.68 44.60 -3.38
N THR A 382 -0.69 45.19 -4.08
CA THR A 382 -0.90 45.98 -5.28
C THR A 382 -0.20 45.28 -6.45
N ASP A 383 -0.92 44.99 -7.49
CA ASP A 383 -0.37 44.42 -8.72
C ASP A 383 0.46 45.41 -9.51
N PRO A 384 1.31 44.98 -10.47
CA PRO A 384 2.12 45.88 -11.30
C PRO A 384 1.32 46.88 -12.12
N ASP A 385 0.07 46.60 -12.49
CA ASP A 385 -0.86 47.48 -13.17
C ASP A 385 -1.54 48.48 -12.24
N SER A 386 -1.23 48.46 -10.98
CA SER A 386 -1.71 49.31 -9.90
C SER A 386 -3.08 48.98 -9.34
N THR A 387 -3.58 47.79 -9.59
CA THR A 387 -4.80 47.30 -8.96
C THR A 387 -4.51 46.95 -7.50
N ASP A 388 -5.27 47.48 -6.56
CA ASP A 388 -5.21 47.15 -5.15
C ASP A 388 -6.16 45.98 -4.84
N HIS A 389 -5.67 45.01 -4.10
CA HIS A 389 -6.38 43.81 -3.74
C HIS A 389 -6.53 43.69 -2.23
N LEU A 390 -7.66 43.15 -1.78
CA LEU A 390 -7.93 42.75 -0.40
C LEU A 390 -8.58 41.37 -0.39
N VAL A 391 -7.91 40.37 0.20
CA VAL A 391 -8.47 39.03 0.43
C VAL A 391 -8.68 38.81 1.89
N TRP A 392 -9.92 38.48 2.29
CA TRP A 392 -10.23 37.84 3.56
C TRP A 392 -10.34 36.35 3.34
N TYR A 393 -9.74 35.54 4.23
CA TYR A 393 -9.71 34.08 4.10
C TYR A 393 -9.84 33.39 5.44
N LEU A 394 -10.11 32.09 5.39
CA LEU A 394 -10.14 31.20 6.56
C LEU A 394 -8.95 30.25 6.53
N ASP A 395 -8.26 30.16 7.65
CA ASP A 395 -7.06 29.34 7.85
C ASP A 395 -7.20 28.39 9.03
N GLY A 396 -6.13 27.71 9.44
CA GLY A 396 -6.11 26.83 10.57
C GLY A 396 -6.39 27.50 11.92
N ALA A 397 -6.05 28.80 12.08
CA ALA A 397 -6.35 29.54 13.31
C ALA A 397 -7.85 29.89 13.42
N SER A 398 -8.44 30.34 12.33
CA SER A 398 -9.89 30.58 12.22
C SER A 398 -10.68 29.30 12.41
N ALA A 399 -10.26 28.20 11.76
CA ALA A 399 -10.91 26.90 11.87
C ALA A 399 -10.85 26.35 13.30
N TYR A 400 -9.70 26.46 13.98
CA TYR A 400 -9.59 26.07 15.39
C TYR A 400 -10.60 26.81 16.26
N ASN A 401 -10.71 28.15 16.11
CA ASN A 401 -11.64 28.97 16.86
C ASN A 401 -13.11 28.59 16.60
N GLN A 402 -13.46 28.28 15.35
CA GLN A 402 -14.81 27.87 14.95
C GLN A 402 -15.16 26.48 15.46
N VAL A 403 -14.24 25.50 15.38
CA VAL A 403 -14.45 24.16 15.96
C VAL A 403 -14.48 24.19 17.48
N HIS A 404 -13.71 25.06 18.12
CA HIS A 404 -13.81 25.28 19.55
C HIS A 404 -15.23 25.78 19.95
N ALA A 405 -15.81 26.69 19.19
CA ALA A 405 -17.18 27.15 19.38
C ALA A 405 -18.22 26.04 19.11
N GLU A 406 -18.02 25.23 18.08
CA GLU A 406 -18.89 24.09 17.79
C GLU A 406 -18.94 23.10 18.96
N ARG A 407 -17.77 22.74 19.53
CA ARG A 407 -17.69 21.90 20.74
C ARG A 407 -18.46 22.50 21.93
N ALA A 408 -18.27 23.78 22.16
CA ALA A 408 -18.95 24.47 23.24
C ALA A 408 -20.48 24.56 23.05
N LEU A 409 -20.97 24.55 21.82
CA LEU A 409 -22.39 24.53 21.48
C LEU A 409 -22.99 23.12 21.41
N GLY A 410 -22.14 22.06 21.54
CA GLY A 410 -22.57 20.68 21.62
C GLY A 410 -23.03 20.10 20.28
N GLY A 411 -22.48 20.59 19.17
CA GLY A 411 -22.73 20.05 17.82
C GLY A 411 -22.33 18.59 17.68
N ALA A 412 -22.75 17.98 16.58
CA ALA A 412 -22.39 16.60 16.25
C ALA A 412 -20.98 16.47 15.65
N GLY A 413 -20.43 17.57 15.16
CA GLY A 413 -19.13 17.64 14.52
C GLY A 413 -19.02 18.80 13.54
N PHE A 414 -17.96 18.79 12.74
CA PHE A 414 -17.71 19.81 11.74
C PHE A 414 -17.39 19.20 10.37
N ALA A 415 -17.55 20.01 9.33
CA ALA A 415 -17.20 19.67 7.96
C ALA A 415 -16.43 20.81 7.32
N VAL A 416 -15.44 20.49 6.45
CA VAL A 416 -14.63 21.50 5.75
C VAL A 416 -15.04 21.56 4.29
N TRP A 417 -15.50 22.71 3.82
CA TRP A 417 -15.72 23.04 2.43
C TRP A 417 -14.54 23.86 1.91
N ARG A 418 -13.62 23.31 1.13
CA ARG A 418 -13.49 21.96 0.62
C ARG A 418 -12.08 21.43 0.88
N LEU A 419 -11.90 20.11 0.78
CA LEU A 419 -10.58 19.50 0.82
C LEU A 419 -9.70 20.07 -0.30
N GLY A 420 -8.44 20.33 0.01
CA GLY A 420 -7.44 20.89 -0.88
C GLY A 420 -7.40 22.41 -0.90
N ALA A 421 -8.45 23.08 -0.45
CA ALA A 421 -8.44 24.55 -0.32
C ALA A 421 -7.96 25.02 1.06
N GLU A 422 -8.02 24.13 2.07
CA GLU A 422 -7.72 24.42 3.44
C GLU A 422 -6.22 24.61 3.74
N ASP A 423 -5.93 25.28 4.84
CA ASP A 423 -4.61 25.26 5.48
C ASP A 423 -4.19 23.82 5.78
N PRO A 424 -3.03 23.35 5.30
CA PRO A 424 -2.60 21.97 5.48
C PRO A 424 -2.46 21.52 6.96
N MET A 425 -2.37 22.47 7.90
CA MET A 425 -2.32 22.19 9.34
C MET A 425 -3.67 22.24 10.04
N LEU A 426 -4.76 22.57 9.32
CA LEU A 426 -6.11 22.68 9.88
C LEU A 426 -6.50 21.42 10.66
N TRP A 427 -6.42 20.25 10.03
CA TRP A 427 -6.86 18.98 10.60
C TRP A 427 -6.17 18.64 11.92
N LYS A 428 -4.85 18.88 11.98
CA LYS A 428 -4.07 18.67 13.21
C LYS A 428 -4.35 19.73 14.28
N ALA A 429 -4.52 20.98 13.88
CA ALA A 429 -4.78 22.06 14.82
C ALA A 429 -6.14 21.91 15.51
N VAL A 430 -7.20 21.57 14.77
CA VAL A 430 -8.54 21.41 15.31
C VAL A 430 -8.68 20.21 16.25
N THR A 431 -7.80 19.23 16.19
CA THR A 431 -7.81 18.09 17.12
C THR A 431 -7.13 18.38 18.45
N ALA A 432 -6.42 19.51 18.59
CA ALA A 432 -5.72 19.88 19.81
C ALA A 432 -6.72 20.23 20.93
N ASP A 433 -6.50 19.67 22.12
CA ASP A 433 -7.34 19.93 23.30
C ASP A 433 -7.11 21.31 23.90
N LYS A 434 -5.90 21.86 23.76
CA LYS A 434 -5.51 23.15 24.31
C LYS A 434 -5.11 24.12 23.22
N VAL A 435 -5.51 25.38 23.38
CA VAL A 435 -5.17 26.44 22.42
C VAL A 435 -3.67 26.64 22.25
N GLY A 436 -2.86 26.41 23.28
CA GLY A 436 -1.40 26.48 23.19
C GLY A 436 -0.81 25.41 22.30
N ASP A 437 -1.37 24.19 22.33
CA ASP A 437 -0.94 23.08 21.48
C ASP A 437 -1.38 23.33 20.03
N ALA A 438 -2.59 23.86 19.82
CA ALA A 438 -3.06 24.27 18.48
C ALA A 438 -2.17 25.36 17.89
N ALA A 439 -1.83 26.40 18.66
CA ALA A 439 -0.92 27.47 18.22
C ALA A 439 0.48 26.95 17.88
N SER A 440 0.99 25.99 18.66
CA SER A 440 2.27 25.33 18.39
C SER A 440 2.20 24.45 17.13
N THR A 441 1.12 23.72 16.91
CA THR A 441 0.86 22.91 15.70
C THR A 441 0.83 23.78 14.45
N LEU A 442 0.19 24.95 14.54
CA LEU A 442 0.10 25.90 13.43
C LEU A 442 1.41 26.63 13.11
N ALA A 443 2.45 26.51 13.96
CA ALA A 443 3.71 27.23 13.76
C ALA A 443 4.42 26.85 12.45
N GLU A 444 4.30 25.62 11.98
CA GLU A 444 4.74 25.19 10.66
C GLU A 444 3.63 25.38 9.64
N ILE A 445 3.99 25.78 8.42
CA ILE A 445 3.12 25.80 7.25
C ILE A 445 3.73 24.83 6.25
N PRO A 446 3.21 23.59 6.13
CA PRO A 446 3.69 22.65 5.12
C PRO A 446 3.49 23.19 3.70
N PRO A 447 4.23 22.69 2.71
CA PRO A 447 3.88 22.93 1.32
C PRO A 447 2.43 22.56 1.04
N GLY A 448 1.74 23.36 0.27
CA GLY A 448 0.35 23.13 -0.10
C GLY A 448 0.14 21.87 -0.95
N TYR A 449 -1.01 21.77 -1.56
CA TYR A 449 -1.42 20.62 -2.38
C TYR A 449 -1.22 20.85 -3.88
N GLU A 450 -0.94 22.07 -4.28
CA GLU A 450 -0.86 22.52 -5.68
C GLU A 450 0.58 22.55 -6.17
N THR A 451 0.73 22.42 -7.49
CA THR A 451 2.01 22.58 -8.19
C THR A 451 1.98 23.89 -8.97
N GLU A 452 3.06 24.64 -8.94
CA GLU A 452 3.19 25.89 -9.71
C GLU A 452 3.92 25.63 -11.02
N PHE A 453 3.32 26.04 -12.14
CA PHE A 453 3.89 25.90 -13.47
C PHE A 453 4.33 27.24 -14.03
N ILE A 454 5.53 27.29 -14.62
CA ILE A 454 6.09 28.49 -15.28
C ILE A 454 6.42 28.13 -16.73
N GLY A 455 5.88 28.90 -17.69
CA GLY A 455 6.06 28.65 -19.12
C GLY A 455 5.05 27.68 -19.69
N ASP A 456 5.26 27.24 -20.94
CA ASP A 456 4.34 26.34 -21.66
C ASP A 456 5.10 25.27 -22.45
N GLY A 457 4.44 24.12 -22.68
CA GLY A 457 4.98 22.94 -23.37
C GLY A 457 5.00 21.69 -22.51
N GLU A 458 5.59 20.62 -23.05
CA GLU A 458 5.57 19.29 -22.43
C GLU A 458 6.95 18.83 -21.89
N ILE A 459 7.94 19.72 -21.91
CA ILE A 459 9.28 19.42 -21.37
C ILE A 459 9.39 20.08 -19.99
N LEU A 460 9.57 19.28 -18.94
CA LEU A 460 9.44 19.67 -17.54
C LEU A 460 10.80 19.72 -16.84
N GLN A 461 11.05 20.78 -16.09
CA GLN A 461 12.20 20.92 -15.21
C GLN A 461 11.75 21.43 -13.83
N ILE A 462 12.05 20.70 -12.77
CA ILE A 462 11.85 21.20 -11.41
C ILE A 462 12.86 22.32 -11.15
N VAL A 463 12.37 23.52 -10.88
CA VAL A 463 13.20 24.70 -10.52
C VAL A 463 13.25 24.92 -9.02
N ALA A 464 12.23 24.48 -8.28
CA ALA A 464 12.23 24.47 -6.82
C ALA A 464 11.47 23.27 -6.29
N SER A 465 12.05 22.59 -5.29
CA SER A 465 11.38 21.56 -4.52
C SER A 465 10.57 22.20 -3.38
N PRO A 466 9.56 21.50 -2.82
CA PRO A 466 8.71 22.03 -1.76
C PRO A 466 9.52 22.48 -0.54
N ARG A 467 9.08 23.58 0.07
CA ARG A 467 9.66 24.13 1.29
C ARG A 467 8.56 24.55 2.25
N SER A 468 8.66 24.11 3.50
CA SER A 468 7.77 24.59 4.57
C SER A 468 8.00 26.07 4.85
N GLY A 469 6.93 26.77 5.16
CA GLY A 469 6.90 28.10 5.72
C GLY A 469 6.77 28.06 7.25
N GLY A 470 6.51 29.23 7.84
CA GLY A 470 6.30 29.35 9.27
C GLY A 470 5.45 30.55 9.65
N ARG A 471 4.73 30.43 10.74
CA ARG A 471 3.95 31.50 11.35
C ARG A 471 4.07 31.49 12.87
N VAL A 472 3.70 32.60 13.48
CA VAL A 472 3.56 32.72 14.93
C VAL A 472 2.09 32.99 15.23
N ALA A 473 1.43 32.04 15.88
CA ALA A 473 0.06 32.17 16.36
C ALA A 473 0.05 32.58 17.85
N THR A 474 -0.83 33.52 18.19
CA THR A 474 -0.98 34.04 19.56
C THR A 474 -2.20 33.40 20.22
N ALA A 475 -1.99 32.60 21.27
CA ALA A 475 -3.04 31.93 22.02
C ALA A 475 -3.49 32.76 23.22
N ASP A 476 -4.80 32.96 23.35
CA ASP A 476 -5.45 33.45 24.57
C ASP A 476 -5.97 32.24 25.37
N THR A 477 -5.19 31.80 26.34
CA THR A 477 -5.52 30.62 27.18
C THR A 477 -6.76 30.82 28.06
N ALA A 478 -7.11 32.06 28.40
CA ALA A 478 -8.28 32.35 29.18
C ALA A 478 -9.59 32.19 28.40
N ARG A 479 -9.53 32.48 27.11
CA ARG A 479 -10.65 32.33 26.17
C ARG A 479 -10.66 31.01 25.44
N GLY A 480 -9.52 30.32 25.39
CA GLY A 480 -9.31 29.13 24.59
C GLY A 480 -9.24 29.41 23.07
N LEU A 481 -8.89 30.62 22.66
CA LEU A 481 -8.94 31.08 21.28
C LEU A 481 -7.56 31.54 20.77
N ILE A 482 -7.32 31.41 19.49
CA ILE A 482 -6.21 32.03 18.79
C ILE A 482 -6.63 33.45 18.41
N THR A 483 -5.91 34.46 18.92
CA THR A 483 -6.29 35.87 18.81
C THR A 483 -5.33 36.70 17.97
N GLY A 484 -4.35 36.09 17.36
CA GLY A 484 -3.40 36.74 16.48
C GLY A 484 -2.56 35.77 15.71
N GLU A 485 -2.14 36.15 14.52
CA GLU A 485 -1.26 35.39 13.67
C GLU A 485 -0.33 36.31 12.89
N ARG A 486 0.88 35.85 12.63
CA ARG A 486 1.86 36.53 11.79
C ARG A 486 2.69 35.52 10.99
N ILE A 487 2.61 35.56 9.68
CA ILE A 487 3.46 34.76 8.79
C ILE A 487 4.89 35.28 8.90
N VAL A 488 5.85 34.37 9.12
CA VAL A 488 7.29 34.67 9.23
C VAL A 488 8.09 34.14 8.05
N ALA A 489 7.57 33.10 7.37
CA ALA A 489 8.12 32.57 6.15
C ALA A 489 7.02 31.93 5.31
N TYR A 490 7.03 32.16 4.01
CA TYR A 490 6.07 31.56 3.10
C TYR A 490 6.46 30.14 2.75
N ALA A 491 5.49 29.22 2.76
CA ALA A 491 5.63 27.92 2.14
C ALA A 491 5.73 28.06 0.61
N SER A 492 6.41 27.12 -0.03
CA SER A 492 6.49 27.03 -1.47
C SER A 492 6.20 25.60 -1.92
N PRO A 493 5.35 25.42 -2.94
CA PRO A 493 5.11 24.11 -3.55
C PRO A 493 6.27 23.71 -4.45
N TYR A 494 6.10 22.61 -5.21
CA TYR A 494 6.91 22.36 -6.39
C TYR A 494 6.73 23.49 -7.41
N ILE A 495 7.83 24.01 -7.94
CA ILE A 495 7.81 24.94 -9.06
C ILE A 495 8.41 24.21 -10.26
N VAL A 496 7.58 24.00 -11.28
CA VAL A 496 7.91 23.27 -12.51
C VAL A 496 7.96 24.23 -13.68
N ARG A 497 9.11 24.31 -14.34
CA ARG A 497 9.23 25.07 -15.58
C ARG A 497 8.94 24.17 -16.77
N LYS A 498 8.10 24.68 -17.69
CA LYS A 498 7.65 24.00 -18.90
C LYS A 498 8.31 24.64 -20.13
N TYR A 499 8.67 23.81 -21.11
CA TYR A 499 9.28 24.21 -22.37
C TYR A 499 8.68 23.41 -23.53
N GLY A 500 8.97 23.83 -24.76
CA GLY A 500 8.74 23.05 -25.96
C GLY A 500 7.43 23.37 -26.67
N LYS A 501 6.76 24.48 -26.28
CA LYS A 501 5.58 24.93 -27.01
C LYS A 501 5.97 25.44 -28.40
N SER A 502 5.28 24.95 -29.42
CA SER A 502 5.43 25.41 -30.84
C SER A 502 4.10 25.26 -31.54
N ASP A 503 3.81 26.23 -32.47
CA ASP A 503 2.56 26.21 -33.23
C ASP A 503 2.59 25.21 -34.39
N HIS A 504 3.80 24.90 -34.90
CA HIS A 504 3.97 24.14 -36.14
C HIS A 504 5.01 23.01 -36.03
N GLU A 505 5.50 22.67 -34.84
CA GLU A 505 6.45 21.61 -34.64
C GLU A 505 5.87 20.54 -33.71
N VAL A 506 6.08 19.27 -34.08
CA VAL A 506 5.60 18.11 -33.31
C VAL A 506 6.71 17.06 -33.20
N ALA A 507 6.94 16.54 -32.02
CA ALA A 507 7.85 15.45 -31.78
C ALA A 507 7.09 14.12 -31.56
N ILE A 508 7.53 13.07 -32.24
CA ILE A 508 7.01 11.71 -32.04
C ILE A 508 7.91 11.00 -31.02
N THR A 509 7.29 10.38 -30.05
CA THR A 509 7.99 9.60 -29.00
C THR A 509 7.44 8.18 -28.92
N PHE A 510 8.32 7.22 -28.61
CA PHE A 510 7.98 5.81 -28.38
C PHE A 510 8.46 5.37 -27.02
N ASP A 511 7.59 4.71 -26.27
CA ASP A 511 7.90 4.17 -24.94
C ASP A 511 7.97 2.63 -24.98
N ASP A 512 8.54 2.01 -23.97
CA ASP A 512 8.62 0.57 -23.67
C ASP A 512 9.61 -0.25 -24.54
N GLY A 513 10.21 0.32 -25.54
CA GLY A 513 11.17 -0.39 -26.40
C GLY A 513 12.57 -0.58 -25.79
N PRO A 514 13.51 -1.13 -26.59
CA PRO A 514 13.31 -1.69 -27.94
C PRO A 514 12.69 -3.09 -27.91
N ASP A 515 11.83 -3.41 -28.90
CA ASP A 515 11.24 -4.73 -29.10
C ASP A 515 11.66 -5.31 -30.47
N ALA A 516 12.00 -6.61 -30.49
CA ALA A 516 12.51 -7.27 -31.69
C ALA A 516 11.52 -7.31 -32.87
N ASN A 517 10.20 -7.30 -32.58
CA ASN A 517 9.15 -7.39 -33.59
C ASN A 517 8.67 -6.02 -34.07
N TRP A 518 8.62 -5.03 -33.15
CA TRP A 518 7.92 -3.77 -33.43
C TRP A 518 8.84 -2.59 -33.68
N THR A 519 9.99 -2.50 -33.03
CA THR A 519 10.93 -1.39 -33.23
C THR A 519 11.52 -1.38 -34.66
N PRO A 520 11.89 -2.53 -35.29
CA PRO A 520 12.41 -2.52 -36.66
C PRO A 520 11.46 -1.92 -37.69
N PRO A 521 10.18 -2.32 -37.82
CA PRO A 521 9.27 -1.74 -38.82
C PRO A 521 8.92 -0.29 -38.52
N ILE A 522 8.96 0.17 -37.24
CA ILE A 522 8.84 1.57 -36.89
C ILE A 522 10.02 2.36 -37.44
N LEU A 523 11.26 1.91 -37.25
CA LEU A 523 12.46 2.56 -37.78
C LEU A 523 12.44 2.60 -39.33
N ASP A 524 11.99 1.55 -39.99
CA ASP A 524 11.85 1.51 -41.45
C ASP A 524 10.81 2.54 -41.93
N THR A 525 9.71 2.70 -41.19
CA THR A 525 8.67 3.69 -41.48
C THR A 525 9.19 5.13 -41.32
N LEU A 526 9.86 5.43 -40.19
CA LEU A 526 10.48 6.73 -39.94
C LEU A 526 11.48 7.09 -41.04
N LYS A 527 12.37 6.15 -41.39
CA LYS A 527 13.37 6.34 -42.44
C LYS A 527 12.75 6.59 -43.81
N SER A 528 11.71 5.84 -44.19
CA SER A 528 11.02 5.99 -45.47
C SER A 528 10.36 7.35 -45.63
N ARG A 529 10.01 8.01 -44.52
CA ARG A 529 9.40 9.33 -44.48
C ARG A 529 10.34 10.46 -44.11
N ASN A 530 11.64 10.17 -44.01
CA ASN A 530 12.65 11.16 -43.58
C ASN A 530 12.17 11.87 -42.29
N ALA A 531 11.76 11.07 -41.28
CA ALA A 531 11.35 11.53 -39.99
C ALA A 531 12.24 10.92 -38.91
N THR A 532 12.35 11.59 -37.77
CA THR A 532 13.07 11.07 -36.58
C THR A 532 12.13 11.08 -35.37
N ALA A 533 12.41 10.22 -34.40
CA ALA A 533 11.65 10.11 -33.17
C ALA A 533 12.57 10.01 -31.96
N THR A 534 11.99 10.07 -30.77
CA THR A 534 12.69 9.83 -29.51
C THR A 534 12.14 8.53 -28.88
N PHE A 535 13.04 7.61 -28.53
CA PHE A 535 12.69 6.32 -27.94
C PHE A 535 13.03 6.35 -26.44
N PHE A 536 12.03 6.31 -25.58
CA PHE A 536 12.19 6.15 -24.13
C PHE A 536 12.29 4.67 -23.82
N VAL A 537 13.50 4.21 -23.55
CA VAL A 537 13.83 2.79 -23.56
C VAL A 537 13.93 2.21 -22.15
N ILE A 538 13.40 0.99 -22.00
CA ILE A 538 13.50 0.20 -20.76
C ILE A 538 14.85 -0.53 -20.75
N GLY A 539 15.61 -0.40 -19.66
CA GLY A 539 16.94 -1.00 -19.58
C GLY A 539 16.98 -2.49 -19.83
N ARG A 540 16.05 -3.25 -19.28
CA ARG A 540 15.93 -4.71 -19.53
C ARG A 540 15.75 -5.05 -21.02
N ASN A 541 15.00 -4.24 -21.74
CA ASN A 541 14.78 -4.42 -23.18
C ASN A 541 16.02 -4.01 -23.98
N VAL A 542 16.74 -2.96 -23.56
CA VAL A 542 18.04 -2.59 -24.15
C VAL A 542 19.06 -3.72 -23.97
N GLU A 543 19.15 -4.32 -22.79
CA GLU A 543 20.05 -5.44 -22.52
C GLU A 543 19.76 -6.62 -23.45
N ALA A 544 18.50 -6.94 -23.67
CA ALA A 544 18.08 -8.02 -24.56
C ALA A 544 18.33 -7.71 -26.04
N HIS A 545 18.34 -6.42 -26.46
CA HIS A 545 18.35 -6.02 -27.86
C HIS A 545 19.42 -4.95 -28.20
N ILE A 546 20.65 -5.12 -27.69
CA ILE A 546 21.76 -4.15 -27.88
C ILE A 546 21.97 -3.77 -29.37
N PRO A 547 21.97 -4.69 -30.37
CA PRO A 547 22.12 -4.31 -31.77
C PRO A 547 21.01 -3.36 -32.25
N LEU A 548 19.78 -3.56 -31.80
CA LEU A 548 18.63 -2.74 -32.16
C LEU A 548 18.73 -1.35 -31.54
N MET A 549 19.13 -1.26 -30.27
CA MET A 549 19.39 0.02 -29.61
C MET A 549 20.47 0.85 -30.38
N ARG A 550 21.54 0.21 -30.83
CA ARG A 550 22.56 0.86 -31.67
C ARG A 550 22.01 1.29 -33.03
N ARG A 551 21.02 0.55 -33.60
CA ARG A 551 20.35 0.92 -34.84
C ARG A 551 19.53 2.19 -34.69
N ILE A 552 18.75 2.34 -33.59
CA ILE A 552 17.98 3.53 -33.26
C ILE A 552 18.86 4.78 -33.35
N VAL A 553 20.00 4.77 -32.67
CA VAL A 553 20.90 5.95 -32.61
C VAL A 553 21.60 6.20 -33.94
N ARG A 554 22.03 5.13 -34.65
CA ARG A 554 22.71 5.23 -35.92
C ARG A 554 21.81 5.82 -37.03
N GLU A 555 20.50 5.54 -36.98
CA GLU A 555 19.53 6.07 -37.94
C GLU A 555 19.02 7.48 -37.59
N GLY A 556 19.67 8.18 -36.65
CA GLY A 556 19.43 9.58 -36.34
C GLY A 556 18.43 9.86 -35.24
N ASN A 557 17.80 8.83 -34.68
CA ASN A 557 16.83 8.99 -33.62
C ASN A 557 17.50 9.33 -32.27
N LEU A 558 16.70 9.91 -31.38
CA LEU A 558 17.07 10.19 -30.00
C LEU A 558 16.66 9.03 -29.08
N PHE A 559 17.26 8.97 -27.92
CA PHE A 559 16.80 8.07 -26.86
C PHE A 559 16.65 8.82 -25.55
N GLY A 560 15.74 8.33 -24.72
CA GLY A 560 15.49 8.78 -23.34
C GLY A 560 15.52 7.60 -22.38
N ASN A 561 15.61 7.91 -21.09
CA ASN A 561 15.57 6.94 -20.02
C ASN A 561 14.10 6.68 -19.62
N HIS A 562 13.69 5.39 -19.60
CA HIS A 562 12.36 4.92 -19.18
C HIS A 562 12.45 3.91 -18.05
N THR A 563 13.42 4.08 -17.13
CA THR A 563 13.77 3.17 -16.04
C THR A 563 14.36 1.84 -16.50
N PHE A 564 14.84 1.02 -15.58
CA PHE A 564 15.47 -0.26 -15.92
C PHE A 564 14.46 -1.40 -16.06
N THR A 565 13.50 -1.52 -15.11
CA THR A 565 12.51 -2.61 -15.07
C THR A 565 11.06 -2.18 -15.30
N HIS A 566 10.80 -0.88 -15.53
CA HIS A 566 9.49 -0.29 -15.76
C HIS A 566 8.53 -0.37 -14.56
N PRO A 567 8.96 -0.04 -13.32
CA PRO A 567 8.05 -0.01 -12.18
C PRO A 567 7.17 1.24 -12.20
N ASN A 568 6.01 1.16 -11.54
CA ASN A 568 5.24 2.37 -11.23
C ASN A 568 6.00 3.20 -10.18
N LEU A 569 6.59 4.32 -10.60
CA LEU A 569 7.45 5.13 -9.76
C LEU A 569 6.70 5.89 -8.66
N ALA A 570 5.39 6.15 -8.82
CA ALA A 570 4.56 6.74 -7.78
C ALA A 570 4.40 5.82 -6.56
N LEU A 571 4.47 4.51 -6.79
CA LEU A 571 4.36 3.51 -5.74
C LEU A 571 5.73 3.02 -5.25
N SER A 572 6.81 3.55 -5.83
CA SER A 572 8.18 3.14 -5.54
C SER A 572 8.83 4.05 -4.48
N SER A 573 9.70 3.49 -3.64
CA SER A 573 10.49 4.31 -2.74
C SER A 573 11.53 5.13 -3.50
N ASP A 574 11.97 6.26 -2.93
CA ASP A 574 13.06 7.08 -3.48
C ASP A 574 14.30 6.28 -3.84
N PHE A 575 14.64 5.29 -3.03
CA PHE A 575 15.79 4.42 -3.27
C PHE A 575 15.62 3.60 -4.56
N VAL A 576 14.45 3.00 -4.75
CA VAL A 576 14.12 2.21 -5.95
C VAL A 576 14.09 3.11 -7.17
N THR A 577 13.44 4.28 -7.10
CA THR A 577 13.39 5.27 -8.18
C THR A 577 14.82 5.68 -8.62
N LYS A 578 15.69 5.96 -7.66
CA LYS A 578 17.11 6.28 -7.92
C LYS A 578 17.84 5.14 -8.60
N LEU A 579 17.66 3.93 -8.09
CA LEU A 579 18.29 2.73 -8.65
C LEU A 579 17.85 2.46 -10.09
N GLU A 580 16.57 2.56 -10.36
CA GLU A 580 15.95 2.34 -11.67
C GLU A 580 16.47 3.31 -12.73
N ILE A 581 16.51 4.61 -12.40
CA ILE A 581 17.01 5.65 -13.30
C ILE A 581 18.52 5.47 -13.55
N ASP A 582 19.29 5.27 -12.48
CA ASP A 582 20.76 5.22 -12.56
C ASP A 582 21.24 3.92 -13.23
N ALA A 583 20.57 2.79 -12.99
CA ALA A 583 20.87 1.51 -13.64
C ALA A 583 20.67 1.58 -15.17
N ASN A 584 19.51 2.11 -15.62
CA ASN A 584 19.25 2.25 -17.05
C ASN A 584 20.26 3.19 -17.71
N GLN A 585 20.56 4.33 -17.11
CA GLN A 585 21.55 5.27 -17.62
C GLN A 585 22.93 4.61 -17.78
N ARG A 586 23.37 3.86 -16.78
CA ARG A 586 24.65 3.15 -16.83
C ARG A 586 24.71 2.11 -17.94
N LEU A 587 23.62 1.37 -18.13
CA LEU A 587 23.53 0.43 -19.24
C LEU A 587 23.61 1.16 -20.60
N LEU A 588 22.85 2.24 -20.78
CA LEU A 588 22.87 3.04 -22.00
C LEU A 588 24.27 3.62 -22.27
N GLU A 589 24.96 4.12 -21.24
CA GLU A 589 26.35 4.56 -21.34
C GLU A 589 27.32 3.45 -21.77
N ALA A 590 27.13 2.21 -21.24
CA ALA A 590 27.98 1.07 -21.58
C ALA A 590 27.72 0.57 -23.02
N VAL A 591 26.47 0.67 -23.50
CA VAL A 591 26.04 0.19 -24.84
C VAL A 591 26.37 1.19 -25.94
N LEU A 592 26.21 2.51 -25.68
CA LEU A 592 26.17 3.56 -26.71
C LEU A 592 27.35 4.56 -26.62
N ASP A 593 28.13 4.56 -25.53
CA ASP A 593 29.13 5.62 -25.21
C ASP A 593 28.52 7.03 -25.22
N ARG A 594 27.22 7.14 -24.90
CA ARG A 594 26.47 8.40 -24.86
C ARG A 594 25.55 8.43 -23.63
N ARG A 595 25.20 9.62 -23.21
CA ARG A 595 24.16 9.89 -22.20
C ARG A 595 22.91 10.42 -22.86
N SER A 596 21.78 10.41 -22.14
CA SER A 596 20.58 11.15 -22.52
C SER A 596 20.18 12.08 -21.40
N PHE A 597 19.70 13.31 -21.78
CA PHE A 597 19.07 14.24 -20.85
C PHE A 597 17.58 13.97 -20.66
N PHE A 598 16.97 13.22 -21.56
CA PHE A 598 15.54 12.98 -21.53
C PHE A 598 15.18 11.81 -20.63
N PHE A 599 14.18 12.01 -19.80
CA PHE A 599 13.57 11.01 -18.95
C PHE A 599 12.05 11.05 -19.10
N ARG A 600 11.39 9.91 -19.12
CA ARG A 600 9.94 9.80 -18.96
C ARG A 600 9.66 8.74 -17.90
N PRO A 601 8.90 9.08 -16.84
CA PRO A 601 8.52 8.10 -15.82
C PRO A 601 7.49 7.12 -16.41
N PRO A 602 7.61 5.80 -16.15
CA PRO A 602 6.58 4.81 -16.48
C PRO A 602 5.23 5.18 -15.85
N TYR A 603 4.13 4.96 -16.58
CA TYR A 603 2.74 5.21 -16.19
C TYR A 603 2.35 6.69 -16.02
N PHE A 604 3.28 7.63 -15.99
CA PHE A 604 3.03 9.06 -15.84
C PHE A 604 3.63 9.81 -17.02
N GLY A 605 2.79 10.17 -17.96
CA GLY A 605 3.20 10.98 -19.08
C GLY A 605 2.63 12.39 -19.04
N ASP A 606 1.95 12.82 -17.96
CA ASP A 606 1.32 14.11 -17.87
C ASP A 606 2.34 15.26 -17.95
N ALA A 607 2.04 16.24 -18.78
CA ALA A 607 2.80 17.49 -18.87
C ALA A 607 2.50 18.46 -17.71
N GLU A 608 1.51 18.14 -16.89
CA GLU A 608 1.13 18.89 -15.70
C GLU A 608 0.90 17.95 -14.51
N PRO A 609 1.97 17.31 -14.00
CA PRO A 609 1.85 16.46 -12.83
C PRO A 609 1.40 17.29 -11.62
N THR A 610 0.29 16.92 -11.02
CA THR A 610 -0.34 17.69 -9.93
C THR A 610 -0.12 17.03 -8.57
N THR A 611 0.12 15.74 -8.55
CA THR A 611 0.27 15.00 -7.29
C THR A 611 1.73 14.87 -6.85
N THR A 612 1.95 14.83 -5.55
CA THR A 612 3.30 14.62 -4.98
C THR A 612 3.96 13.35 -5.51
N ASP A 613 3.18 12.30 -5.77
CA ASP A 613 3.71 11.01 -6.22
C ASP A 613 4.22 11.04 -7.65
N GLU A 614 3.61 11.84 -8.50
CA GLU A 614 4.09 12.09 -9.85
C GLU A 614 5.32 12.99 -9.83
N LEU A 615 5.34 14.00 -8.94
CA LEU A 615 6.40 15.01 -8.86
C LEU A 615 7.68 14.48 -8.21
N VAL A 616 7.60 13.56 -7.25
CA VAL A 616 8.79 13.02 -6.59
C VAL A 616 9.73 12.32 -7.58
N PRO A 617 9.27 11.44 -8.48
CA PRO A 617 10.13 10.88 -9.54
C PRO A 617 10.73 11.93 -10.48
N VAL A 618 9.96 12.97 -10.84
CA VAL A 618 10.43 14.08 -11.66
C VAL A 618 11.51 14.90 -10.93
N ASP A 619 11.34 15.16 -9.65
CA ASP A 619 12.33 15.86 -8.81
C ASP A 619 13.63 15.04 -8.65
N ILE A 620 13.51 13.73 -8.42
CA ILE A 620 14.64 12.81 -8.37
C ILE A 620 15.41 12.80 -9.70
N ALA A 621 14.69 12.78 -10.83
CA ALA A 621 15.30 12.86 -12.15
C ALA A 621 15.96 14.22 -12.39
N SER A 622 15.28 15.33 -12.06
CA SER A 622 15.83 16.69 -12.19
C SER A 622 17.09 16.91 -11.38
N LYS A 623 17.19 16.39 -10.15
CA LYS A 623 18.38 16.42 -9.30
C LYS A 623 19.57 15.64 -9.90
N ARG A 624 19.31 14.73 -10.84
CA ARG A 624 20.30 14.00 -11.62
C ARG A 624 20.66 14.68 -12.93
N GLY A 625 20.04 15.82 -13.23
CA GLY A 625 20.27 16.58 -14.44
C GLY A 625 19.38 16.18 -15.62
N TYR A 626 18.39 15.30 -15.41
CA TYR A 626 17.39 14.98 -16.44
C TYR A 626 16.37 16.07 -16.60
N VAL A 627 15.80 16.11 -17.81
CA VAL A 627 14.61 16.84 -18.16
C VAL A 627 13.51 15.81 -18.39
N THR A 628 12.41 15.95 -17.67
CA THR A 628 11.28 15.03 -17.82
C THR A 628 10.45 15.46 -19.02
N VAL A 629 10.03 14.49 -19.83
CA VAL A 629 9.21 14.73 -21.02
C VAL A 629 7.80 14.19 -20.76
N GLY A 630 6.86 15.12 -20.60
CA GLY A 630 5.45 14.83 -20.55
C GLY A 630 4.83 14.75 -21.95
N LEU A 631 3.51 14.72 -22.01
CA LEU A 631 2.72 14.67 -23.23
C LEU A 631 1.35 15.33 -23.04
N HIS A 632 0.79 15.85 -24.12
CA HIS A 632 -0.61 16.22 -24.22
C HIS A 632 -1.35 15.42 -25.28
N ILE A 633 -0.63 14.61 -26.09
CA ILE A 633 -1.21 13.76 -27.13
C ILE A 633 -0.91 12.30 -26.79
N ASP A 634 -1.90 11.61 -26.21
CA ASP A 634 -1.88 10.15 -26.04
C ASP A 634 -2.67 9.50 -27.17
N ALA A 635 -1.96 8.73 -27.99
CA ALA A 635 -2.58 7.99 -29.09
C ALA A 635 -3.44 6.80 -28.62
N GLU A 636 -3.34 6.42 -27.35
CA GLU A 636 -3.97 5.25 -26.74
C GLU A 636 -3.65 3.91 -27.45
N ASP A 637 -2.50 3.84 -28.12
CA ASP A 637 -2.06 2.67 -28.90
C ASP A 637 -1.68 1.47 -28.04
N TRP A 638 -1.61 1.65 -26.74
CA TRP A 638 -1.49 0.59 -25.74
C TRP A 638 -2.80 -0.18 -25.53
N GLN A 639 -3.94 0.38 -25.92
CA GLN A 639 -5.24 -0.28 -25.91
C GLN A 639 -5.46 -1.12 -27.19
N PRO A 640 -6.36 -2.10 -27.18
CA PRO A 640 -6.67 -2.93 -28.35
C PRO A 640 -7.55 -2.18 -29.36
N ILE A 641 -7.09 -1.04 -29.89
CA ILE A 641 -7.80 -0.19 -30.85
C ILE A 641 -7.23 -0.32 -32.27
N SER A 642 -7.97 0.13 -33.29
CA SER A 642 -7.52 0.07 -34.67
C SER A 642 -6.53 1.20 -35.02
N ALA A 643 -5.78 1.02 -36.10
CA ALA A 643 -4.86 2.07 -36.59
C ALA A 643 -5.58 3.38 -36.90
N GLU A 644 -6.80 3.30 -37.45
CA GLU A 644 -7.62 4.48 -37.76
C GLU A 644 -8.04 5.22 -36.47
N GLN A 645 -8.29 4.49 -35.37
CA GLN A 645 -8.59 5.13 -34.09
C GLN A 645 -7.35 5.83 -33.52
N ILE A 646 -6.17 5.18 -33.58
CA ILE A 646 -4.90 5.77 -33.17
C ILE A 646 -4.65 7.08 -33.92
N ILE A 647 -4.85 7.08 -35.27
CA ILE A 647 -4.70 8.28 -36.08
C ILE A 647 -5.68 9.37 -35.63
N ARG A 648 -6.97 9.04 -35.44
CA ARG A 648 -7.97 10.01 -34.95
C ARG A 648 -7.58 10.58 -33.59
N ASN A 649 -7.20 9.75 -32.65
CA ASN A 649 -6.81 10.22 -31.31
C ASN A 649 -5.67 11.26 -31.39
N VAL A 650 -4.66 11.02 -32.22
CA VAL A 650 -3.56 11.97 -32.42
C VAL A 650 -4.05 13.27 -33.07
N MET A 651 -4.82 13.18 -34.15
CA MET A 651 -5.26 14.36 -34.89
C MET A 651 -6.26 15.20 -34.09
N ASP A 652 -7.20 14.57 -33.39
CA ASP A 652 -8.18 15.25 -32.57
C ASP A 652 -7.52 16.02 -31.42
N GLN A 653 -6.57 15.40 -30.71
CA GLN A 653 -5.84 16.03 -29.61
C GLN A 653 -4.88 17.13 -30.11
N ARG A 654 -4.35 17.00 -31.30
CA ARG A 654 -3.46 18.01 -31.88
C ARG A 654 -4.24 19.26 -32.33
N TYR A 655 -5.37 19.11 -33.04
CA TYR A 655 -6.02 20.18 -33.75
C TYR A 655 -7.37 20.65 -33.18
N TYR A 656 -8.08 19.75 -32.45
CA TYR A 656 -9.42 20.07 -31.97
C TYR A 656 -9.51 20.15 -30.42
N GLY A 657 -8.36 20.09 -29.73
CA GLY A 657 -8.28 20.27 -28.30
C GLY A 657 -8.88 19.10 -27.52
N GLY A 658 -8.11 18.04 -27.30
CA GLY A 658 -8.43 17.00 -26.34
C GLY A 658 -8.27 17.50 -24.91
N MET A 659 -9.21 17.13 -24.04
CA MET A 659 -9.34 17.46 -22.61
C MET A 659 -9.52 18.95 -22.27
N VAL A 660 -10.73 19.27 -21.88
CA VAL A 660 -11.07 20.47 -21.11
C VAL A 660 -10.55 20.26 -19.69
N THR A 661 -9.42 20.86 -19.36
CA THR A 661 -8.98 21.03 -17.98
C THR A 661 -9.65 22.24 -17.35
N ALA A 662 -9.68 22.36 -16.04
CA ALA A 662 -10.32 23.43 -15.27
C ALA A 662 -9.88 24.87 -15.64
N GLY A 663 -8.90 25.02 -16.53
CA GLY A 663 -8.36 26.30 -17.03
C GLY A 663 -8.74 26.71 -18.46
N GLY A 664 -9.66 26.00 -19.16
CA GLY A 664 -10.09 26.36 -20.52
C GLY A 664 -9.44 25.54 -21.64
N LEU A 665 -9.92 25.74 -22.88
CA LEU A 665 -9.41 25.13 -24.12
C LEU A 665 -7.89 25.31 -24.25
N ARG A 666 -7.11 24.24 -24.16
CA ARG A 666 -5.67 24.28 -24.46
C ARG A 666 -5.44 24.07 -25.96
N SER A 667 -4.54 24.85 -26.54
CA SER A 667 -4.02 24.58 -27.86
C SER A 667 -3.30 23.23 -27.89
N GLY A 668 -3.45 22.45 -28.96
CA GLY A 668 -2.95 21.08 -29.09
C GLY A 668 -1.49 20.87 -28.68
N GLY A 669 -1.18 19.69 -28.17
CA GLY A 669 0.15 19.31 -27.70
C GLY A 669 1.20 19.24 -28.81
N ASN A 670 2.48 19.23 -28.45
CA ASN A 670 3.62 19.13 -29.34
C ASN A 670 4.35 17.78 -29.24
N VAL A 671 4.06 16.98 -28.22
CA VAL A 671 4.68 15.65 -28.00
C VAL A 671 3.62 14.56 -28.13
N ILE A 672 3.83 13.64 -29.08
CA ILE A 672 2.95 12.51 -29.33
C ILE A 672 3.53 11.27 -28.64
N LEU A 673 2.72 10.61 -27.80
CA LEU A 673 3.03 9.33 -27.20
C LEU A 673 2.57 8.18 -28.12
N LEU A 674 3.47 7.30 -28.44
CA LEU A 674 3.26 5.98 -29.01
C LEU A 674 4.13 4.96 -28.27
N HIS A 675 3.95 3.67 -28.55
CA HIS A 675 4.74 2.61 -27.93
C HIS A 675 5.37 1.71 -29.00
N ASP A 676 6.65 1.32 -28.79
CA ASP A 676 7.34 0.34 -29.65
C ASP A 676 7.66 -0.97 -28.90
N GLY A 677 7.13 -1.09 -27.67
CA GLY A 677 7.23 -2.29 -26.83
C GLY A 677 5.98 -2.51 -25.97
N GLY A 678 6.06 -3.39 -24.97
CA GLY A 678 4.99 -3.59 -23.99
C GLY A 678 3.74 -4.31 -24.51
N GLY A 679 3.75 -4.96 -25.69
CA GLY A 679 2.61 -5.72 -26.21
C GLY A 679 2.55 -5.81 -27.72
N ASN A 680 1.35 -6.06 -28.28
CA ASN A 680 1.16 -6.11 -29.73
C ASN A 680 1.00 -4.70 -30.31
N ARG A 681 2.00 -4.22 -31.03
CA ARG A 681 2.05 -2.88 -31.64
C ARG A 681 1.84 -2.87 -33.15
N ALA A 682 1.19 -3.90 -33.70
CA ALA A 682 0.92 -3.98 -35.15
C ALA A 682 0.07 -2.80 -35.65
N GLN A 683 -0.84 -2.29 -34.82
CA GLN A 683 -1.68 -1.15 -35.20
C GLN A 683 -0.88 0.16 -35.13
N THR A 684 0.01 0.32 -34.16
CA THR A 684 0.95 1.46 -34.08
C THR A 684 1.83 1.54 -35.34
N VAL A 685 2.43 0.39 -35.76
CA VAL A 685 3.22 0.32 -37.01
C VAL A 685 2.40 0.77 -38.22
N ARG A 686 1.13 0.35 -38.32
CA ARG A 686 0.24 0.75 -39.43
C ARG A 686 -0.17 2.22 -39.38
N ALA A 687 -0.37 2.75 -38.18
CA ALA A 687 -0.81 4.14 -37.96
C ALA A 687 0.31 5.16 -38.17
N LEU A 688 1.56 4.82 -37.86
CA LEU A 688 2.69 5.76 -37.84
C LEU A 688 2.88 6.51 -39.14
N GLY A 689 2.85 5.83 -40.29
CA GLY A 689 3.00 6.46 -41.60
C GLY A 689 1.91 7.49 -41.90
N PRO A 690 0.64 7.11 -41.84
CA PRO A 690 -0.48 8.03 -41.97
C PRO A 690 -0.46 9.20 -40.99
N ILE A 691 -0.05 9.00 -39.71
CA ILE A 691 0.11 10.11 -38.76
C ILE A 691 1.11 11.15 -39.28
N ILE A 692 2.32 10.72 -39.68
CA ILE A 692 3.35 11.63 -40.20
C ILE A 692 2.85 12.39 -41.45
N ASP A 693 2.20 11.67 -42.36
CA ASP A 693 1.69 12.24 -43.61
C ASP A 693 0.56 13.26 -43.33
N SER A 694 -0.35 12.94 -42.37
CA SER A 694 -1.44 13.83 -41.96
C SER A 694 -0.95 15.10 -41.23
N LEU A 695 -0.01 14.98 -40.30
CA LEU A 695 0.61 16.12 -39.63
C LEU A 695 1.21 17.09 -40.66
N ARG A 696 1.98 16.59 -41.61
CA ARG A 696 2.58 17.40 -42.70
C ARG A 696 1.54 18.04 -43.59
N ALA A 697 0.46 17.32 -43.90
CA ALA A 697 -0.66 17.90 -44.70
C ALA A 697 -1.37 19.05 -44.00
N HIS A 698 -1.35 19.10 -42.66
CA HIS A 698 -1.88 20.19 -41.86
C HIS A 698 -0.86 21.32 -41.58
N GLY A 699 0.37 21.20 -42.13
CA GLY A 699 1.42 22.22 -42.00
C GLY A 699 2.37 22.02 -40.82
N ASP A 700 2.25 20.93 -40.09
CA ASP A 700 3.18 20.60 -38.99
C ASP A 700 4.47 20.02 -39.54
N THR A 701 5.58 20.34 -38.89
CA THR A 701 6.89 19.72 -39.11
C THR A 701 7.19 18.72 -38.00
N VAL A 702 7.45 17.46 -38.39
CA VAL A 702 7.91 16.45 -37.44
C VAL A 702 9.39 16.69 -37.15
N VAL A 703 9.70 17.05 -35.90
CA VAL A 703 11.04 17.43 -35.44
C VAL A 703 11.55 16.49 -34.36
N PRO A 704 12.86 16.35 -34.15
CA PRO A 704 13.39 15.67 -32.99
C PRO A 704 13.05 16.44 -31.70
N LEU A 705 12.83 15.73 -30.62
CA LEU A 705 12.50 16.32 -29.32
C LEU A 705 13.54 17.33 -28.82
N SER A 706 14.82 17.15 -29.17
CA SER A 706 15.88 18.11 -28.89
C SER A 706 15.63 19.49 -29.49
N GLN A 707 14.96 19.57 -30.63
CA GLN A 707 14.61 20.85 -31.28
C GLN A 707 13.51 21.57 -30.48
N LEU A 708 12.47 20.87 -30.02
CA LEU A 708 11.47 21.45 -29.13
C LEU A 708 12.10 21.89 -27.78
N ALA A 709 13.12 21.18 -27.31
CA ALA A 709 13.89 21.57 -26.13
C ALA A 709 14.85 22.75 -26.38
N GLY A 710 15.00 23.21 -27.61
CA GLY A 710 15.91 24.31 -28.00
C GLY A 710 17.41 23.93 -27.88
N ILE A 711 17.74 22.65 -28.02
CA ILE A 711 19.13 22.15 -27.96
C ILE A 711 19.45 21.27 -29.17
N SER A 712 20.73 21.18 -29.50
CA SER A 712 21.19 20.27 -30.57
C SER A 712 21.09 18.80 -30.14
N ARG A 713 21.17 17.89 -31.14
CA ARG A 713 21.18 16.44 -30.90
C ARG A 713 22.34 16.00 -30.01
N ASP A 714 23.53 16.57 -30.22
CA ASP A 714 24.72 16.21 -29.44
C ASP A 714 24.69 16.79 -28.02
N GLU A 715 24.00 17.88 -27.79
CA GLU A 715 23.72 18.39 -26.45
C GLU A 715 22.67 17.51 -25.74
N ALA A 716 21.64 17.03 -26.46
CA ALA A 716 20.64 16.12 -25.92
C ALA A 716 21.22 14.74 -25.56
N MET A 717 22.22 14.30 -26.34
CA MET A 717 22.89 13.01 -26.18
C MET A 717 24.41 13.17 -26.21
N PRO A 718 25.04 13.78 -25.20
CA PRO A 718 26.46 14.03 -25.18
C PRO A 718 27.25 12.72 -25.16
N GLY A 719 28.35 12.69 -25.95
CA GLY A 719 29.31 11.60 -25.90
C GLY A 719 30.06 11.53 -24.57
N LEU A 720 30.45 10.36 -24.19
CA LEU A 720 31.26 10.15 -22.98
C LEU A 720 32.76 10.37 -23.29
N PRO A 721 33.53 10.75 -22.29
CA PRO A 721 34.98 10.67 -22.39
C PRO A 721 35.43 9.24 -22.75
N PRO A 722 36.53 9.06 -23.49
CA PRO A 722 37.01 7.73 -23.87
C PRO A 722 37.17 6.80 -22.67
N ARG A 723 36.46 5.69 -22.67
CA ARG A 723 36.56 4.65 -21.61
C ARG A 723 37.32 3.46 -22.12
N SER A 724 37.98 2.72 -21.23
CA SER A 724 38.66 1.49 -21.61
C SER A 724 37.65 0.39 -22.04
N ALA A 725 38.00 -0.43 -23.02
CA ALA A 725 37.15 -1.57 -23.41
C ALA A 725 36.94 -2.55 -22.25
N LEU A 726 37.90 -2.64 -21.34
CA LEU A 726 37.79 -3.47 -20.13
C LEU A 726 36.69 -2.97 -19.20
N THR A 727 36.65 -1.66 -18.92
CA THR A 727 35.60 -1.07 -18.05
C THR A 727 34.21 -1.33 -18.61
N ARG A 728 33.99 -1.09 -19.90
CA ARG A 728 32.71 -1.39 -20.58
C ARG A 728 32.36 -2.87 -20.54
N GLY A 729 33.36 -3.74 -20.75
CA GLY A 729 33.17 -5.19 -20.67
C GLY A 729 32.73 -5.64 -19.28
N ILE A 730 33.31 -5.08 -18.22
CA ILE A 730 32.91 -5.36 -16.83
C ILE A 730 31.50 -4.86 -16.56
N GLU A 731 31.15 -3.65 -16.97
CA GLU A 731 29.80 -3.09 -16.78
C GLU A 731 28.74 -4.00 -17.47
N LEU A 732 28.93 -4.34 -18.73
CA LEU A 732 28.00 -5.22 -19.46
C LEU A 732 27.94 -6.63 -18.86
N ALA A 733 29.09 -7.22 -18.51
CA ALA A 733 29.12 -8.54 -17.86
C ALA A 733 28.38 -8.53 -16.51
N THR A 734 28.44 -7.42 -15.78
CA THR A 734 27.72 -7.30 -14.50
C THR A 734 26.19 -7.31 -14.70
N PHE A 735 25.69 -6.57 -15.69
CA PHE A 735 24.24 -6.60 -16.03
C PHE A 735 23.83 -8.01 -16.46
N SER A 736 24.53 -8.62 -17.41
CA SER A 736 24.23 -9.98 -17.89
C SER A 736 24.28 -11.04 -16.77
N PHE A 737 25.19 -10.87 -15.79
CA PHE A 737 25.24 -11.77 -14.63
C PHE A 737 24.00 -11.63 -13.75
N VAL A 738 23.55 -10.41 -13.47
CA VAL A 738 22.37 -10.16 -12.63
C VAL A 738 21.12 -10.73 -13.30
N SER A 739 20.92 -10.47 -14.58
CA SER A 739 19.80 -11.01 -15.35
C SER A 739 19.84 -12.54 -15.46
N GLY A 740 21.03 -13.12 -15.66
CA GLY A 740 21.21 -14.56 -15.66
C GLY A 740 20.91 -15.22 -14.31
N LEU A 741 21.28 -14.56 -13.22
CA LEU A 741 20.95 -15.02 -11.87
C LEU A 741 19.44 -14.97 -11.61
N GLU A 742 18.78 -13.87 -11.95
CA GLU A 742 17.32 -13.72 -11.84
C GLU A 742 16.59 -14.83 -12.61
N TRP A 743 16.95 -15.05 -13.87
CA TRP A 743 16.39 -16.11 -14.71
C TRP A 743 16.59 -17.51 -14.10
N THR A 744 17.78 -17.77 -13.57
CA THR A 744 18.10 -19.05 -12.92
C THR A 744 17.25 -19.27 -11.67
N LEU A 745 17.13 -18.24 -10.81
CA LEU A 745 16.31 -18.30 -9.60
C LEU A 745 14.81 -18.48 -9.92
N TYR A 746 14.33 -17.79 -10.95
CA TYR A 746 12.94 -17.94 -11.43
C TYR A 746 12.64 -19.39 -11.83
N TRP A 747 13.51 -20.00 -12.68
CA TRP A 747 13.30 -21.38 -13.13
C TRP A 747 13.47 -22.39 -11.99
N LEU A 748 14.42 -22.17 -11.09
CA LEU A 748 14.57 -23.04 -9.92
C LEU A 748 13.31 -23.01 -9.06
N PHE A 749 12.76 -21.81 -8.82
CA PHE A 749 11.52 -21.66 -8.06
C PHE A 749 10.33 -22.30 -8.79
N PHE A 750 10.18 -22.06 -10.09
CA PHE A 750 9.11 -22.64 -10.90
C PHE A 750 9.17 -24.18 -10.88
N ILE A 751 10.37 -24.74 -11.12
CA ILE A 751 10.58 -26.19 -11.08
C ILE A 751 10.24 -26.74 -9.68
N ALA A 752 10.67 -26.08 -8.61
CA ALA A 752 10.37 -26.48 -7.26
C ALA A 752 8.86 -26.50 -6.96
N VAL A 753 8.13 -25.52 -7.45
CA VAL A 753 6.65 -25.44 -7.32
C VAL A 753 5.99 -26.59 -8.09
N VAL A 754 6.38 -26.81 -9.34
CA VAL A 754 5.82 -27.88 -10.18
C VAL A 754 6.09 -29.27 -9.58
N VAL A 755 7.34 -29.52 -9.18
CA VAL A 755 7.72 -30.79 -8.54
C VAL A 755 6.97 -30.99 -7.22
N GLY A 756 6.83 -29.92 -6.42
CA GLY A 756 6.05 -29.93 -5.18
C GLY A 756 4.57 -30.25 -5.43
N ALA A 757 3.97 -29.67 -6.45
CA ALA A 757 2.57 -29.92 -6.84
C ALA A 757 2.37 -31.37 -7.30
N ILE A 758 3.27 -31.90 -8.16
CA ILE A 758 3.23 -33.29 -8.60
C ILE A 758 3.36 -34.24 -7.43
N ARG A 759 4.33 -33.99 -6.53
CA ARG A 759 4.50 -34.76 -5.29
C ARG A 759 3.21 -34.79 -4.47
N LEU A 760 2.57 -33.66 -4.27
CA LEU A 760 1.33 -33.55 -3.50
C LEU A 760 0.20 -34.39 -4.13
N VAL A 761 0.03 -34.32 -5.45
CA VAL A 761 -0.97 -35.12 -6.18
C VAL A 761 -0.70 -36.62 -6.00
N ILE A 762 0.55 -37.06 -6.14
CA ILE A 762 0.94 -38.47 -5.91
C ILE A 762 0.62 -38.91 -4.49
N ILE A 763 0.94 -38.08 -3.49
CA ILE A 763 0.65 -38.37 -2.07
C ILE A 763 -0.84 -38.54 -1.84
N ILE A 764 -1.67 -37.64 -2.39
CA ILE A 764 -3.14 -37.71 -2.26
C ILE A 764 -3.68 -38.98 -2.90
N ILE A 765 -3.22 -39.33 -4.10
CA ILE A 765 -3.64 -40.57 -4.79
C ILE A 765 -3.28 -41.80 -3.96
N LEU A 766 -2.04 -41.90 -3.50
CA LEU A 766 -1.58 -43.07 -2.71
C LEU A 766 -2.26 -43.15 -1.35
N ALA A 767 -2.43 -42.02 -0.66
CA ALA A 767 -3.14 -41.98 0.62
C ALA A 767 -4.62 -42.37 0.48
N THR A 768 -5.26 -41.95 -0.59
CA THR A 768 -6.63 -42.34 -0.93
C THR A 768 -6.71 -43.82 -1.26
N TYR A 769 -5.78 -44.35 -2.05
CA TYR A 769 -5.69 -45.78 -2.33
C TYR A 769 -5.56 -46.57 -1.07
N GLN A 770 -4.66 -46.21 -0.13
CA GLN A 770 -4.48 -46.91 1.17
C GLN A 770 -5.78 -46.91 1.98
N ARG A 771 -6.53 -45.81 2.00
CA ARG A 771 -7.80 -45.69 2.76
C ARG A 771 -8.86 -46.66 2.27
N TYR A 772 -8.96 -46.88 0.96
CA TYR A 772 -9.99 -47.75 0.38
C TYR A 772 -9.54 -49.19 0.19
N HIS A 773 -8.26 -49.50 0.39
CA HIS A 773 -7.67 -50.82 0.28
C HIS A 773 -6.90 -51.17 1.56
N PRO A 774 -7.59 -51.28 2.75
CA PRO A 774 -6.92 -51.65 3.97
C PRO A 774 -6.33 -53.06 3.87
N ARG A 775 -5.15 -53.23 4.43
CA ARG A 775 -4.51 -54.56 4.47
C ARG A 775 -5.31 -55.48 5.40
N ARG A 776 -5.37 -56.78 5.06
CA ARG A 776 -5.98 -57.79 5.91
C ARG A 776 -5.10 -58.01 7.14
N VAL A 777 -5.70 -57.90 8.33
CA VAL A 777 -5.09 -58.16 9.64
C VAL A 777 -5.94 -59.21 10.37
N ASP A 778 -5.34 -59.99 11.24
CA ASP A 778 -6.12 -60.87 12.09
C ASP A 778 -6.73 -60.06 13.25
N PRO A 779 -8.05 -59.96 13.35
CA PRO A 779 -8.70 -59.11 14.37
C PRO A 779 -8.57 -59.68 15.79
N HIS A 780 -8.16 -60.95 15.94
CA HIS A 780 -7.99 -61.62 17.23
C HIS A 780 -6.51 -61.70 17.70
N TYR A 781 -5.58 -61.10 16.95
CA TYR A 781 -4.17 -61.08 17.28
C TYR A 781 -3.90 -60.18 18.47
N SER A 782 -3.57 -60.80 19.62
CA SER A 782 -3.34 -60.14 20.92
C SER A 782 -2.16 -60.77 21.68
N PRO A 783 -0.93 -60.73 21.15
CA PRO A 783 0.26 -61.27 21.81
C PRO A 783 0.60 -60.46 23.09
N PRO A 784 1.44 -61.01 24.00
CA PRO A 784 1.93 -60.20 25.11
C PRO A 784 2.68 -58.97 24.70
N VAL A 785 2.29 -57.80 25.29
CA VAL A 785 2.84 -56.44 24.98
C VAL A 785 3.55 -55.88 26.20
N THR A 786 4.74 -55.36 26.02
CA THR A 786 5.38 -54.47 27.00
C THR A 786 5.42 -53.04 26.47
N ILE A 787 4.83 -52.12 27.23
CA ILE A 787 4.94 -50.68 26.95
C ILE A 787 6.17 -50.12 27.64
N ILE A 788 7.06 -49.45 26.93
CA ILE A 788 8.27 -48.85 27.49
C ILE A 788 8.14 -47.34 27.46
N VAL A 789 8.26 -46.70 28.62
CA VAL A 789 8.20 -45.26 28.83
C VAL A 789 9.54 -44.78 29.36
N PRO A 790 10.43 -44.22 28.50
CA PRO A 790 11.64 -43.54 28.96
C PRO A 790 11.23 -42.20 29.60
N ALA A 791 11.69 -41.92 30.81
CA ALA A 791 11.35 -40.68 31.52
C ALA A 791 12.61 -39.97 32.02
N TYR A 792 12.68 -38.65 31.80
CA TYR A 792 13.71 -37.77 32.33
C TYR A 792 13.12 -36.39 32.58
N ASN A 793 13.02 -35.99 33.86
CA ASN A 793 12.46 -34.71 34.30
C ASN A 793 10.97 -34.51 33.88
N GLU A 794 10.14 -35.57 34.15
CA GLU A 794 8.75 -35.63 33.66
C GLU A 794 7.73 -35.73 34.82
N GLU A 795 8.10 -35.31 36.04
CA GLU A 795 7.27 -35.32 37.25
C GLU A 795 5.85 -34.83 37.03
N ARG A 796 5.67 -33.84 36.20
CA ARG A 796 4.39 -33.14 35.97
C ARG A 796 3.43 -33.87 35.03
N VAL A 797 3.93 -34.67 34.12
CA VAL A 797 3.12 -35.25 33.02
C VAL A 797 3.03 -36.76 33.11
N ILE A 798 4.00 -37.45 33.72
CA ILE A 798 4.09 -38.90 33.74
C ILE A 798 2.85 -39.59 34.32
N SER A 799 2.18 -38.98 35.32
CA SER A 799 0.96 -39.54 35.93
C SER A 799 -0.20 -39.59 34.92
N ALA A 800 -0.37 -38.56 34.09
CA ALA A 800 -1.42 -38.56 33.07
C ALA A 800 -1.16 -39.59 31.99
N THR A 801 0.09 -39.73 31.57
CA THR A 801 0.55 -40.76 30.63
C THR A 801 0.24 -42.16 31.16
N LEU A 802 0.68 -42.51 32.37
CA LEU A 802 0.46 -43.84 32.94
C LEU A 802 -1.02 -44.17 33.13
N ARG A 803 -1.85 -43.21 33.55
CA ARG A 803 -3.31 -43.41 33.63
C ARG A 803 -3.89 -43.76 32.28
N SER A 804 -3.43 -43.12 31.19
CA SER A 804 -3.88 -43.41 29.83
C SER A 804 -3.48 -44.80 29.35
N LEU A 805 -2.31 -45.30 29.81
CA LEU A 805 -1.81 -46.63 29.48
C LEU A 805 -2.52 -47.72 30.28
N LEU A 806 -2.83 -47.47 31.53
CA LEU A 806 -3.59 -48.41 32.39
C LEU A 806 -5.05 -48.55 31.93
N ASN A 807 -5.58 -47.57 31.22
CA ASN A 807 -6.94 -47.57 30.66
C ASN A 807 -7.01 -48.14 29.24
N GLN A 808 -6.01 -48.97 28.82
CA GLN A 808 -6.03 -49.56 27.47
C GLN A 808 -6.97 -50.77 27.42
N GLU A 809 -7.82 -50.83 26.39
CA GLU A 809 -8.69 -51.95 26.04
C GLU A 809 -7.89 -52.95 25.19
N TYR A 810 -7.13 -53.83 25.84
CA TYR A 810 -6.31 -54.82 25.16
C TYR A 810 -6.60 -56.22 25.69
N ALA A 811 -6.85 -57.19 24.80
CA ALA A 811 -7.27 -58.54 25.17
C ALA A 811 -6.12 -59.44 25.63
N GLY A 812 -4.88 -59.10 25.28
CA GLY A 812 -3.69 -59.85 25.65
C GLY A 812 -3.05 -59.36 26.97
N GLU A 813 -1.95 -60.01 27.35
CA GLU A 813 -1.14 -59.52 28.48
C GLU A 813 -0.48 -58.18 28.16
N LEU A 814 -0.58 -57.24 29.12
CA LEU A 814 -0.04 -55.89 28.98
C LEU A 814 0.77 -55.54 30.24
N ASP A 815 2.05 -55.26 30.07
CA ASP A 815 2.90 -54.74 31.13
C ASP A 815 3.52 -53.38 30.72
N ILE A 816 3.76 -52.49 31.70
CA ILE A 816 4.30 -51.17 31.54
C ILE A 816 5.63 -51.07 32.27
N VAL A 817 6.69 -50.77 31.54
CA VAL A 817 8.03 -50.57 32.07
C VAL A 817 8.39 -49.10 31.94
N VAL A 818 8.45 -48.41 33.07
CA VAL A 818 8.94 -47.02 33.14
C VAL A 818 10.44 -47.07 33.44
N VAL A 819 11.23 -46.38 32.65
CA VAL A 819 12.68 -46.28 32.85
C VAL A 819 13.01 -44.82 33.14
N ASP A 820 13.26 -44.50 34.39
CA ASP A 820 13.77 -43.23 34.84
C ASP A 820 15.27 -43.13 34.51
N ASP A 821 15.63 -42.22 33.60
CA ASP A 821 17.01 -42.06 33.12
C ASP A 821 17.82 -41.07 33.99
N GLY A 822 17.68 -41.19 35.30
CA GLY A 822 18.40 -40.39 36.29
C GLY A 822 17.84 -38.99 36.42
N SER A 823 16.51 -38.86 36.50
CA SER A 823 15.82 -37.56 36.61
C SER A 823 16.30 -36.76 37.83
N PRO A 824 16.50 -35.45 37.69
CA PRO A 824 16.82 -34.57 38.80
C PRO A 824 15.59 -34.20 39.67
N ASP A 825 14.38 -34.41 39.16
CA ASP A 825 13.09 -34.20 39.83
C ASP A 825 12.52 -35.45 40.47
N ASP A 826 11.31 -35.42 40.98
CA ASP A 826 10.69 -36.57 41.64
C ASP A 826 9.95 -37.54 40.69
N THR A 827 10.33 -37.58 39.41
CA THR A 827 9.72 -38.45 38.40
C THR A 827 9.60 -39.92 38.89
N HIS A 828 10.70 -40.51 39.40
CA HIS A 828 10.70 -41.87 39.93
C HIS A 828 9.75 -42.03 41.13
N GLY A 829 9.80 -41.09 42.09
CA GLY A 829 8.97 -41.10 43.29
C GLY A 829 7.48 -40.98 42.97
N VAL A 830 7.10 -40.15 42.01
CA VAL A 830 5.71 -40.03 41.55
C VAL A 830 5.20 -41.36 41.01
N VAL A 831 5.95 -42.04 40.12
CA VAL A 831 5.55 -43.33 39.55
C VAL A 831 5.43 -44.40 40.63
N GLN A 832 6.38 -44.47 41.54
CA GLN A 832 6.38 -45.46 42.62
C GLN A 832 5.21 -45.27 43.60
N ARG A 833 4.90 -44.03 43.99
CA ARG A 833 3.80 -43.70 44.91
C ARG A 833 2.42 -43.95 44.29
N GLU A 834 2.20 -43.50 43.06
CA GLU A 834 0.86 -43.51 42.46
C GLU A 834 0.56 -44.88 41.80
N PHE A 835 1.56 -45.56 41.24
CA PHE A 835 1.35 -46.73 40.39
C PHE A 835 2.13 -47.97 40.82
N GLY A 836 3.02 -47.89 41.83
CA GLY A 836 3.83 -49.06 42.28
C GLY A 836 3.03 -50.23 42.92
N HIS A 837 1.74 -49.98 43.15
CA HIS A 837 0.81 -51.03 43.65
C HIS A 837 0.12 -51.81 42.49
N ASP A 838 0.14 -51.28 41.24
CA ASP A 838 -0.46 -51.97 40.09
C ASP A 838 0.55 -53.01 39.55
N PRO A 839 0.21 -54.34 39.53
CA PRO A 839 1.13 -55.40 39.10
C PRO A 839 1.58 -55.29 37.63
N ARG A 840 0.90 -54.44 36.84
CA ARG A 840 1.24 -54.16 35.44
C ARG A 840 2.34 -53.11 35.29
N VAL A 841 2.64 -52.30 36.31
CA VAL A 841 3.61 -51.21 36.27
C VAL A 841 4.88 -51.59 37.00
N THR A 842 6.01 -51.47 36.32
CA THR A 842 7.33 -51.63 36.92
C THR A 842 8.18 -50.41 36.60
N VAL A 843 8.75 -49.76 37.61
CA VAL A 843 9.66 -48.61 37.42
C VAL A 843 11.11 -49.04 37.70
N TYR A 844 12.00 -48.65 36.84
CA TYR A 844 13.44 -48.79 36.99
C TYR A 844 14.09 -47.41 36.96
N SER A 845 15.11 -47.21 37.81
CA SER A 845 15.97 -46.00 37.69
C SER A 845 17.38 -46.44 37.29
N LYS A 846 18.02 -45.64 36.44
CA LYS A 846 19.40 -45.84 36.00
C LYS A 846 20.12 -44.49 35.93
N GLN A 847 21.45 -44.51 35.88
CA GLN A 847 22.23 -43.32 35.59
C GLN A 847 21.86 -42.81 34.19
N ASN A 848 21.80 -41.47 34.03
CA ASN A 848 21.49 -40.81 32.75
C ASN A 848 22.43 -41.33 31.65
N GLY A 849 21.86 -41.74 30.55
CA GLY A 849 22.55 -42.21 29.35
C GLY A 849 21.77 -41.89 28.08
N GLY A 850 20.78 -41.02 28.19
CA GLY A 850 19.93 -40.57 27.09
C GLY A 850 18.81 -41.54 26.73
N LYS A 851 17.86 -41.06 25.90
CA LYS A 851 16.62 -41.77 25.55
C LYS A 851 16.85 -43.14 24.94
N SER A 852 17.80 -43.31 24.02
CA SER A 852 18.17 -44.63 23.43
C SER A 852 18.61 -45.62 24.47
N SER A 853 19.42 -45.20 25.45
CA SER A 853 19.90 -46.02 26.56
C SER A 853 18.75 -46.47 27.47
N ALA A 854 17.80 -45.57 27.77
CA ALA A 854 16.62 -45.88 28.57
C ALA A 854 15.69 -46.87 27.85
N LEU A 855 15.45 -46.65 26.56
CA LEU A 855 14.67 -47.56 25.71
C LEU A 855 15.31 -48.97 25.67
N ASN A 856 16.61 -49.08 25.39
CA ASN A 856 17.32 -50.35 25.33
C ASN A 856 17.32 -51.07 26.69
N TYR A 857 17.42 -50.32 27.80
CA TYR A 857 17.33 -50.84 29.15
C TYR A 857 15.96 -51.46 29.42
N GLY A 858 14.88 -50.80 28.98
CA GLY A 858 13.50 -51.29 29.03
C GLY A 858 13.28 -52.52 28.14
N ILE A 859 13.80 -52.50 26.88
CA ILE A 859 13.69 -53.62 25.94
C ILE A 859 14.34 -54.90 26.49
N ALA A 860 15.49 -54.80 27.15
CA ALA A 860 16.16 -55.94 27.74
C ALA A 860 15.35 -56.62 28.89
N ARG A 861 14.41 -55.83 29.49
CA ARG A 861 13.55 -56.26 30.59
C ARG A 861 12.11 -56.58 30.20
N ALA A 862 11.74 -56.20 29.00
CA ALA A 862 10.40 -56.43 28.49
C ALA A 862 10.06 -57.88 28.37
N ARG A 863 8.86 -58.28 28.83
CA ARG A 863 8.36 -59.67 28.76
C ARG A 863 7.60 -59.90 27.45
N GLY A 864 6.98 -58.90 26.92
CA GLY A 864 6.14 -58.95 25.71
C GLY A 864 6.91 -59.33 24.45
N GLU A 865 6.23 -60.04 23.55
CA GLU A 865 6.70 -60.29 22.19
C GLU A 865 6.75 -59.01 21.38
N ILE A 866 5.79 -58.12 21.66
CA ILE A 866 5.69 -56.79 21.03
C ILE A 866 6.07 -55.72 22.05
N ILE A 867 6.85 -54.76 21.61
CA ILE A 867 7.25 -53.58 22.38
C ILE A 867 6.50 -52.40 21.81
N VAL A 868 5.87 -51.60 22.70
CA VAL A 868 5.29 -50.31 22.38
C VAL A 868 6.11 -49.23 23.06
N CYS A 869 6.67 -48.29 22.30
CA CYS A 869 7.43 -47.16 22.82
C CYS A 869 6.61 -45.90 22.69
N LEU A 870 6.66 -45.02 23.70
CA LEU A 870 6.08 -43.68 23.67
C LEU A 870 6.90 -42.74 24.55
N ASP A 871 6.78 -41.42 24.26
CA ASP A 871 7.38 -40.37 25.07
C ASP A 871 6.57 -40.17 26.38
N ALA A 872 7.23 -39.76 27.46
CA ALA A 872 6.63 -39.61 28.79
C ALA A 872 5.53 -38.54 28.89
N ASP A 873 5.43 -37.67 27.89
CA ASP A 873 4.41 -36.63 27.73
C ASP A 873 3.23 -37.04 26.82
N THR A 874 3.19 -38.31 26.42
CA THR A 874 2.23 -38.79 25.42
C THR A 874 1.09 -39.56 26.07
N GLN A 875 -0.15 -39.27 25.64
CA GLN A 875 -1.36 -39.96 26.14
C GLN A 875 -2.00 -40.76 25.01
N PHE A 876 -2.31 -42.03 25.30
CA PHE A 876 -2.99 -42.94 24.37
C PHE A 876 -4.51 -42.90 24.53
N THR A 877 -5.23 -43.09 23.41
CA THR A 877 -6.67 -43.40 23.49
C THR A 877 -6.88 -44.83 23.91
N PRO A 878 -8.07 -45.22 24.45
CA PRO A 878 -8.27 -46.57 25.03
C PRO A 878 -7.95 -47.76 24.10
N THR A 879 -8.06 -47.55 22.80
CA THR A 879 -7.85 -48.58 21.77
C THR A 879 -6.49 -48.51 21.08
N THR A 880 -5.61 -47.56 21.45
CA THR A 880 -4.33 -47.33 20.74
C THR A 880 -3.44 -48.55 20.69
N VAL A 881 -3.21 -49.23 21.80
CA VAL A 881 -2.35 -50.44 21.84
C VAL A 881 -2.93 -51.55 20.97
N ALA A 882 -4.21 -51.86 21.08
CA ALA A 882 -4.87 -52.85 20.24
C ALA A 882 -4.68 -52.57 18.76
N ARG A 883 -4.89 -51.31 18.35
CA ARG A 883 -4.74 -50.85 16.94
C ARG A 883 -3.30 -50.88 16.43
N LEU A 884 -2.32 -50.58 17.30
CA LEU A 884 -0.88 -50.67 16.94
C LEU A 884 -0.43 -52.10 16.72
N VAL A 885 -0.98 -53.04 17.46
CA VAL A 885 -0.55 -54.46 17.46
C VAL A 885 -1.14 -55.25 16.29
N LEU A 886 -2.37 -54.94 15.86
CA LEU A 886 -3.06 -55.68 14.79
C LEU A 886 -2.26 -55.86 13.50
N PRO A 887 -1.54 -54.86 12.95
CA PRO A 887 -0.73 -55.02 11.73
C PRO A 887 0.44 -56.00 11.93
N LEU A 888 0.89 -56.24 13.17
CA LEU A 888 1.96 -57.18 13.49
C LEU A 888 1.50 -58.64 13.41
N SER A 889 0.21 -58.94 13.15
CA SER A 889 -0.29 -60.26 12.81
C SER A 889 0.36 -60.83 11.55
N ASP A 890 0.85 -59.98 10.63
CA ASP A 890 1.72 -60.41 9.52
C ASP A 890 3.17 -60.56 10.04
N PRO A 891 3.74 -61.76 10.01
CA PRO A 891 5.13 -61.99 10.48
C PRO A 891 6.19 -61.16 9.74
N LYS A 892 5.91 -60.67 8.54
CA LYS A 892 6.82 -59.82 7.79
C LYS A 892 6.84 -58.38 8.27
N VAL A 893 5.88 -57.99 9.11
CA VAL A 893 5.80 -56.65 9.70
C VAL A 893 6.59 -56.64 11.00
N GLY A 894 7.59 -55.81 11.10
CA GLY A 894 8.44 -55.68 12.29
C GLY A 894 8.22 -54.41 13.07
N ALA A 895 7.58 -53.41 12.44
CA ALA A 895 7.28 -52.15 13.09
C ALA A 895 5.97 -51.51 12.58
N VAL A 896 5.30 -50.79 13.47
CA VAL A 896 4.04 -50.10 13.17
C VAL A 896 4.12 -48.67 13.69
N ALA A 897 3.94 -47.70 12.82
CA ALA A 897 3.80 -46.29 13.17
C ALA A 897 2.33 -45.97 13.51
N GLY A 898 2.06 -45.33 14.61
CA GLY A 898 0.74 -44.80 14.94
C GLY A 898 0.56 -43.33 14.47
N ASN A 899 -0.61 -42.79 14.81
CA ASN A 899 -1.06 -41.45 14.41
C ASN A 899 -0.91 -40.47 15.59
N ALA A 900 0.24 -39.82 15.67
CA ALA A 900 0.49 -38.79 16.66
C ALA A 900 -0.27 -37.52 16.33
N LYS A 901 -0.92 -36.91 17.32
CA LYS A 901 -1.62 -35.64 17.25
C LYS A 901 -1.14 -34.70 18.34
N VAL A 902 -1.18 -33.40 18.05
CA VAL A 902 -0.85 -32.38 19.06
C VAL A 902 -1.98 -32.25 20.07
N GLY A 903 -1.67 -32.41 21.35
CA GLY A 903 -2.60 -32.31 22.47
C GLY A 903 -2.80 -30.87 22.97
N ASN A 904 -1.74 -30.08 23.08
CA ASN A 904 -1.70 -28.73 23.66
C ASN A 904 -2.00 -27.59 22.66
N ARG A 905 -3.21 -27.52 22.06
CA ARG A 905 -3.58 -26.55 20.97
C ARG A 905 -4.04 -25.20 21.51
N HIS A 906 -3.26 -24.52 22.33
CA HIS A 906 -3.69 -23.27 22.98
C HIS A 906 -3.23 -21.96 22.29
N ASN A 907 -2.16 -21.98 21.46
CA ASN A 907 -1.64 -20.82 20.77
C ASN A 907 -1.43 -21.05 19.26
N LEU A 908 -1.01 -20.01 18.51
CA LEU A 908 -0.81 -20.08 17.06
C LEU A 908 0.28 -21.10 16.68
N VAL A 909 1.37 -21.18 17.46
CA VAL A 909 2.50 -22.07 17.18
C VAL A 909 2.07 -23.54 17.31
N THR A 910 1.33 -23.90 18.37
CA THR A 910 0.85 -25.25 18.58
C THR A 910 -0.29 -25.64 17.63
N ARG A 911 -1.15 -24.67 17.22
CA ARG A 911 -2.16 -24.91 16.19
C ARG A 911 -1.54 -25.16 14.82
N TRP A 912 -0.48 -24.44 14.47
CA TRP A 912 0.26 -24.64 13.22
C TRP A 912 0.91 -26.04 13.17
N GLN A 913 1.53 -26.46 14.28
CA GLN A 913 2.07 -27.80 14.38
C GLN A 913 0.99 -28.88 14.31
N ALA A 914 -0.21 -28.61 14.86
CA ALA A 914 -1.34 -29.54 14.73
C ALA A 914 -1.75 -29.73 13.26
N LEU A 915 -1.76 -28.68 12.45
CA LEU A 915 -2.03 -28.78 11.01
C LEU A 915 -0.91 -29.56 10.29
N GLU A 916 0.35 -29.27 10.61
CA GLU A 916 1.50 -29.99 10.07
C GLU A 916 1.43 -31.50 10.39
N TYR A 917 1.05 -31.88 11.61
CA TYR A 917 0.89 -33.28 11.97
C TYR A 917 -0.21 -33.99 11.17
N VAL A 918 -1.29 -33.28 10.80
CA VAL A 918 -2.32 -33.84 9.92
C VAL A 918 -1.76 -34.17 8.54
N THR A 919 -0.89 -33.37 8.00
CA THR A 919 -0.28 -33.59 6.67
C THR A 919 0.85 -34.63 6.73
N SER A 920 1.81 -34.46 7.63
CA SER A 920 3.01 -35.28 7.69
C SER A 920 2.79 -36.64 8.40
N GLN A 921 2.12 -36.63 9.56
CA GLN A 921 1.92 -37.82 10.37
C GLN A 921 0.74 -38.70 9.92
N ASN A 922 -0.15 -38.16 9.09
CA ASN A 922 -1.30 -38.92 8.60
C ASN A 922 -1.25 -39.07 7.06
N LEU A 923 -1.40 -37.97 6.29
CA LEU A 923 -1.53 -38.04 4.82
C LEU A 923 -0.29 -38.67 4.17
N GLU A 924 0.91 -38.17 4.49
CA GLU A 924 2.15 -38.67 3.90
C GLU A 924 2.43 -40.11 4.35
N ARG A 925 2.19 -40.45 5.61
CA ARG A 925 2.41 -41.84 6.10
C ARG A 925 1.48 -42.85 5.44
N ARG A 926 0.20 -42.46 5.16
CA ARG A 926 -0.69 -43.29 4.36
C ARG A 926 -0.12 -43.58 2.98
N ALA A 927 0.38 -42.56 2.32
CA ALA A 927 0.99 -42.71 1.00
C ALA A 927 2.23 -43.60 1.06
N PHE A 928 3.13 -43.34 2.01
CA PHE A 928 4.38 -44.11 2.16
C PHE A 928 4.17 -45.56 2.62
N ALA A 929 3.10 -45.82 3.37
CA ALA A 929 2.71 -47.18 3.72
C ALA A 929 2.38 -48.04 2.47
N VAL A 930 1.80 -47.45 1.43
CA VAL A 930 1.56 -48.15 0.14
C VAL A 930 2.86 -48.61 -0.52
N LEU A 931 3.87 -47.75 -0.47
CA LEU A 931 5.17 -47.97 -1.09
C LEU A 931 6.15 -48.73 -0.23
N ASN A 932 5.76 -49.11 1.01
CA ASN A 932 6.69 -49.62 2.04
C ASN A 932 7.89 -48.70 2.30
N ALA A 933 7.63 -47.38 2.27
CA ALA A 933 8.64 -46.33 2.34
C ALA A 933 8.44 -45.41 3.55
N ILE A 934 7.86 -45.95 4.65
CA ILE A 934 7.76 -45.23 5.93
C ILE A 934 9.17 -45.03 6.47
N THR A 935 9.57 -43.78 6.57
CA THR A 935 10.94 -43.40 6.98
C THR A 935 11.13 -43.30 8.48
N ILE A 936 10.02 -43.23 9.25
CA ILE A 936 10.07 -43.04 10.69
C ILE A 936 8.83 -43.65 11.37
N VAL A 937 9.06 -44.52 12.35
CA VAL A 937 8.07 -44.91 13.35
C VAL A 937 8.26 -43.99 14.55
N PRO A 938 7.28 -43.05 14.84
CA PRO A 938 7.53 -41.99 15.81
C PRO A 938 7.76 -42.52 17.22
N GLY A 939 8.72 -41.91 17.93
CA GLY A 939 8.97 -42.19 19.33
C GLY A 939 7.75 -42.03 20.24
N ALA A 940 6.83 -41.12 19.86
CA ALA A 940 5.59 -40.86 20.60
C ALA A 940 4.50 -41.94 20.44
N VAL A 941 4.53 -42.76 19.38
CA VAL A 941 3.51 -43.81 19.12
C VAL A 941 4.04 -44.86 18.14
N GLY A 942 4.76 -45.83 18.63
CA GLY A 942 5.36 -46.88 17.81
C GLY A 942 5.25 -48.26 18.46
N ALA A 943 4.99 -49.31 17.64
CA ALA A 943 5.06 -50.71 18.08
C ALA A 943 6.10 -51.46 17.25
N TRP A 944 6.81 -52.32 17.89
CA TRP A 944 7.94 -53.03 17.34
C TRP A 944 7.91 -54.52 17.75
N ARG A 945 8.27 -55.40 16.83
CA ARG A 945 8.51 -56.80 17.19
C ARG A 945 9.89 -56.91 17.85
N LYS A 946 9.92 -57.32 19.13
CA LYS A 946 11.12 -57.35 19.99
C LYS A 946 12.29 -58.09 19.32
N SER A 947 12.03 -59.25 18.69
CA SER A 947 13.06 -60.00 17.99
C SER A 947 13.78 -59.26 16.89
N TYR A 948 13.07 -58.44 16.12
CA TYR A 948 13.68 -57.66 15.07
C TYR A 948 14.50 -56.47 15.61
N VAL A 949 14.00 -55.79 16.65
CA VAL A 949 14.75 -54.72 17.33
C VAL A 949 16.06 -55.28 17.92
N GLN A 950 16.01 -56.45 18.55
CA GLN A 950 17.22 -57.08 19.09
C GLN A 950 18.19 -57.50 17.98
N ALA A 951 17.70 -57.99 16.85
CA ALA A 951 18.53 -58.44 15.72
C ALA A 951 19.35 -57.29 15.10
N VAL A 952 18.82 -56.03 15.08
CA VAL A 952 19.54 -54.86 14.59
C VAL A 952 20.33 -54.14 15.69
N GLY A 953 20.36 -54.61 16.92
CA GLY A 953 21.16 -54.03 18.00
C GLY A 953 20.45 -53.00 18.86
N GLY A 954 19.12 -52.79 18.68
CA GLY A 954 18.33 -51.85 19.46
C GLY A 954 18.40 -50.41 18.95
N PHE A 955 18.01 -49.43 19.77
CA PHE A 955 18.11 -48.02 19.50
C PHE A 955 19.56 -47.56 19.60
N SER A 956 20.04 -46.87 18.58
CA SER A 956 21.41 -46.35 18.50
C SER A 956 21.48 -44.94 19.10
N ASP A 957 22.64 -44.61 19.67
CA ASP A 957 22.99 -43.26 20.16
C ASP A 957 23.82 -42.45 19.18
N ASP A 958 24.08 -43.00 17.97
CA ASP A 958 24.90 -42.37 16.92
C ASP A 958 24.18 -41.19 16.22
N THR A 959 22.85 -41.07 16.38
CA THR A 959 22.04 -40.06 15.68
C THR A 959 21.10 -39.35 16.65
N LEU A 960 20.71 -38.11 16.32
CA LEU A 960 19.73 -37.34 17.09
C LEU A 960 18.26 -37.71 16.79
N ALA A 961 18.05 -38.71 15.93
CA ALA A 961 16.74 -39.24 15.58
C ALA A 961 16.80 -40.78 15.67
N GLU A 962 16.81 -41.30 16.91
CA GLU A 962 16.96 -42.73 17.26
C GLU A 962 15.85 -43.59 16.66
N ASP A 963 14.64 -43.08 16.59
CA ASP A 963 13.46 -43.74 16.04
C ASP A 963 13.54 -43.88 14.53
N GLN A 964 14.02 -42.84 13.82
CA GLN A 964 14.29 -42.90 12.40
C GLN A 964 15.43 -43.85 12.06
N ASP A 965 16.50 -43.80 12.82
CA ASP A 965 17.67 -44.66 12.65
C ASP A 965 17.28 -46.16 12.79
N LEU A 966 16.54 -46.50 13.84
CA LEU A 966 16.02 -47.89 14.04
C LEU A 966 15.08 -48.27 12.88
N THR A 967 14.19 -47.37 12.43
CA THR A 967 13.29 -47.65 11.32
C THR A 967 14.06 -48.00 10.05
N TRP A 968 15.15 -47.28 9.76
CA TRP A 968 15.98 -47.53 8.59
C TRP A 968 16.84 -48.79 8.71
N ALA A 969 17.37 -49.07 9.93
CA ALA A 969 18.09 -50.31 10.20
C ALA A 969 17.22 -51.56 9.92
N LEU A 970 15.95 -51.53 10.36
CA LEU A 970 14.99 -52.61 10.04
C LEU A 970 14.69 -52.68 8.53
N GLY A 971 14.60 -51.53 7.86
CA GLY A 971 14.43 -51.47 6.41
C GLY A 971 15.60 -52.11 5.64
N GLU A 972 16.85 -51.98 6.12
CA GLU A 972 18.04 -52.65 5.57
C GLU A 972 17.93 -54.18 5.62
N GLU A 973 17.30 -54.71 6.66
CA GLU A 973 17.04 -56.14 6.79
C GLU A 973 15.77 -56.60 6.04
N GLY A 974 15.13 -55.73 5.27
CA GLY A 974 13.94 -56.02 4.48
C GLY A 974 12.66 -56.18 5.26
N VAL A 975 12.64 -55.71 6.50
CA VAL A 975 11.49 -55.76 7.41
C VAL A 975 10.46 -54.69 6.95
N ARG A 976 9.17 -55.06 6.97
CA ARG A 976 8.10 -54.11 6.62
C ARG A 976 7.72 -53.23 7.80
N VAL A 977 7.48 -51.96 7.44
CA VAL A 977 6.93 -50.97 8.38
C VAL A 977 5.51 -50.60 7.91
N MET A 978 4.55 -50.66 8.83
CA MET A 978 3.16 -50.33 8.55
C MET A 978 2.71 -49.07 9.30
N TYR A 979 1.58 -48.52 8.85
CA TYR A 979 0.93 -47.40 9.48
C TYR A 979 -0.48 -47.78 9.94
N ALA A 980 -0.72 -47.56 11.25
CA ALA A 980 -2.03 -47.69 11.88
C ALA A 980 -2.63 -46.29 12.11
N ASP A 981 -3.46 -45.87 11.21
CA ASP A 981 -4.03 -44.48 11.19
C ASP A 981 -5.08 -44.26 12.28
N ASP A 982 -5.65 -45.31 12.83
CA ASP A 982 -6.63 -45.34 13.93
C ASP A 982 -5.98 -45.55 15.31
N ALA A 983 -4.68 -45.82 15.38
CA ALA A 983 -3.91 -45.88 16.61
C ALA A 983 -3.49 -44.45 17.04
N ILE A 984 -4.37 -43.72 17.73
CA ILE A 984 -4.23 -42.29 18.01
C ILE A 984 -3.49 -42.09 19.33
N ALA A 985 -2.50 -41.19 19.34
CA ALA A 985 -1.83 -40.68 20.51
C ALA A 985 -1.79 -39.14 20.50
N TYR A 986 -1.90 -38.52 21.67
CA TYR A 986 -1.77 -37.07 21.87
C TYR A 986 -0.46 -36.79 22.57
N THR A 987 0.42 -36.00 21.94
CA THR A 987 1.72 -35.58 22.48
C THR A 987 1.78 -34.05 22.59
N GLU A 988 2.65 -33.55 23.44
CA GLU A 988 2.88 -32.13 23.57
C GLU A 988 3.77 -31.61 22.44
N ALA A 989 3.40 -30.44 21.90
CA ALA A 989 4.19 -29.74 20.91
C ALA A 989 4.78 -28.47 21.53
N PRO A 990 5.98 -28.04 21.09
CA PRO A 990 6.58 -26.79 21.53
C PRO A 990 5.62 -25.59 21.38
N ASP A 991 5.47 -24.82 22.44
CA ASP A 991 4.56 -23.67 22.52
C ASP A 991 5.22 -22.33 22.16
N THR A 992 6.55 -22.30 22.11
CA THR A 992 7.33 -21.11 21.72
C THR A 992 8.09 -21.33 20.42
N LEU A 993 8.31 -20.23 19.67
CA LEU A 993 9.06 -20.29 18.42
C LEU A 993 10.52 -20.77 18.63
N LYS A 994 11.16 -20.36 19.73
CA LYS A 994 12.54 -20.79 20.07
C LYS A 994 12.60 -22.29 20.27
N ALA A 995 11.67 -22.87 21.05
CA ALA A 995 11.59 -24.30 21.27
C ALA A 995 11.27 -25.07 19.98
N LEU A 996 10.36 -24.56 19.15
CA LEU A 996 10.04 -25.13 17.84
C LEU A 996 11.28 -25.19 16.93
N ILE A 997 12.03 -24.10 16.78
CA ILE A 997 13.24 -24.05 15.94
C ILE A 997 14.28 -25.07 16.45
N ARG A 998 14.47 -25.18 17.78
CA ARG A 998 15.38 -26.14 18.38
C ARG A 998 14.96 -27.58 18.06
N GLN A 999 13.67 -27.91 18.19
CA GLN A 999 13.13 -29.24 17.85
C GLN A 999 13.33 -29.55 16.37
N ARG A 1000 13.04 -28.59 15.45
CA ARG A 1000 13.21 -28.78 14.00
C ARG A 1000 14.67 -28.93 13.60
N PHE A 1001 15.56 -28.20 14.23
CA PHE A 1001 16.99 -28.39 14.02
C PHE A 1001 17.43 -29.79 14.38
N ARG A 1002 17.04 -30.30 15.58
CA ARG A 1002 17.34 -31.66 16.01
C ARG A 1002 16.81 -32.71 15.01
N TRP A 1003 15.56 -32.58 14.58
CA TRP A 1003 14.96 -33.51 13.61
C TRP A 1003 15.66 -33.45 12.25
N SER A 1004 15.91 -32.29 11.70
CA SER A 1004 16.56 -32.14 10.38
C SER A 1004 18.00 -32.67 10.42
N PHE A 1005 18.72 -32.36 11.49
CA PHE A 1005 20.10 -32.82 11.64
C PHE A 1005 20.16 -34.32 11.84
N GLY A 1006 19.31 -34.87 12.72
CA GLY A 1006 19.20 -36.34 12.95
C GLY A 1006 18.80 -37.09 11.66
N THR A 1007 17.88 -36.54 10.89
CA THR A 1007 17.52 -37.09 9.55
C THR A 1007 18.74 -37.13 8.62
N LEU A 1008 19.54 -36.07 8.55
CA LEU A 1008 20.75 -36.06 7.71
C LEU A 1008 21.79 -37.07 8.20
N GLN A 1009 21.91 -37.29 9.56
CA GLN A 1009 22.75 -38.31 10.12
C GLN A 1009 22.27 -39.69 9.71
N SER A 1010 20.97 -40.00 9.83
CA SER A 1010 20.38 -41.31 9.46
C SER A 1010 20.54 -41.58 7.95
N VAL A 1011 20.27 -40.55 7.08
CA VAL A 1011 20.51 -40.66 5.62
C VAL A 1011 21.96 -41.01 5.33
N TRP A 1012 22.90 -40.39 6.00
CA TRP A 1012 24.33 -40.66 5.79
C TRP A 1012 24.73 -42.03 6.28
N LYS A 1013 24.23 -42.45 7.45
CA LYS A 1013 24.49 -43.74 8.04
C LYS A 1013 23.96 -44.86 7.15
N HIS A 1014 22.71 -44.76 6.70
CA HIS A 1014 22.01 -45.72 5.86
C HIS A 1014 22.03 -45.42 4.37
N LYS A 1015 23.08 -44.76 3.85
CA LYS A 1015 23.21 -44.36 2.44
C LYS A 1015 23.05 -45.49 1.40
N LYS A 1016 23.23 -46.76 1.85
CA LYS A 1016 23.03 -47.94 0.98
C LYS A 1016 21.58 -48.09 0.54
N ILE A 1017 20.61 -47.82 1.39
CA ILE A 1017 19.18 -47.85 1.06
C ILE A 1017 18.85 -46.69 0.11
N THR A 1018 19.39 -45.52 0.38
CA THR A 1018 19.07 -44.30 -0.41
C THR A 1018 19.47 -44.44 -1.87
N PHE A 1019 20.56 -45.15 -2.17
CA PHE A 1019 21.13 -45.28 -3.52
C PHE A 1019 21.00 -46.68 -4.15
N ARG A 1020 20.40 -47.64 -3.43
CA ARG A 1020 20.12 -48.99 -3.94
C ARG A 1020 18.73 -49.43 -3.51
N PRO A 1021 17.65 -48.88 -4.12
CA PRO A 1021 16.32 -49.42 -3.84
C PRO A 1021 16.26 -50.89 -4.29
N LYS A 1022 15.90 -51.79 -3.37
CA LYS A 1022 15.62 -53.21 -3.66
C LYS A 1022 14.20 -53.39 -4.15
#